data_e49f2abfb62019c3c85008a2f4f4c4dc
#
_entry.id   e49f2abfb62019c3c85008a2f4f4c4dc
#
_cell.length_a   1.000
_cell.length_b   1.000
_cell.length_c   1.000
_cell.angle_alpha   90.00
_cell.angle_beta   90.00
_cell.angle_gamma   90.00
#
_symmetry.space_group_name_H-M   'P 1'
#
loop_
_entity.id
_entity.type
_entity.pdbx_description
1 polymer ?
#
loop_
_entity_poly.entity_id
_entity_poly.type
_entity_poly.pdbx_seq_one_letter_code
_entity_poly.pdbx_strand_id
1 'polypeptide(L)'
;MYAKLLLLRSAKVGCFPRRLASSTSRLRIPEQAGNRPDLRRDMQSPEGPQKPTMFSERSQLTYTRRLVVKLGSAVITREDEHGLALGRLASIVEQVAECQNGGRECIMVTSGAVAFGKQKLAQELLMSLSMRETLSPGGHMRKRSGTPLEPRAAAAVGQSGLMSLYDAMFAQYGVKLAQVLVTKPDFYNEETRMNLFSTLSELLSLNIVPIINTNDAVSPPPQADEEVAGGGGRRGISIKDNDSLAAMLAAEIEADLLILMSDVDGIYNQPPWQDGAKMLHTFSSDLRDTIKFGQKSKVGTGGMDAKVNAALWALDRGVSVVICNGTQEKAIKNILSGRKIGTFFTQTSESTTPVEVVAENARVGSRTLQALQPEERAKCINVLADLLETRQKEILQENAKDLDAAEKTGLAKALLSRLSLTPAKLKSLSAGLRQIANDSLTIVGRVLRRTQLAEGLELRQITVPIGVLLVIFESRPDSLPQVAALAMSSANGLLLKGGKEAANSNRYLMELVKEALSSVGASNAISLISTREDVGDLLSMGKHIDLVIPRGSSDLVRTIQEQSKHIPVLGHAEGICHVFVDKDADLSKALKIVRDSKCDYPAACNAMETLLIHESHMKGSFFSDVCNMLQKEGVGISTARIHARGPVGVDGLLTTKWVLQGDGHAAADFSEGGDRVWLHQPLPLNESA
;
A
#
# COMPACT_ATOMS: atom_id res chain seq x y z
N MET A 1 -0.75 -19.95 -46.43
CA MET A 1 0.28 -20.79 -45.81
C MET A 1 0.18 -20.68 -44.33
N TYR A 2 -0.27 -21.73 -43.66
CA TYR A 2 -0.53 -21.71 -42.20
C TYR A 2 0.72 -22.19 -41.47
N ALA A 3 1.32 -21.30 -40.65
CA ALA A 3 2.32 -21.70 -39.68
C ALA A 3 1.63 -22.34 -38.47
N LYS A 4 2.04 -23.53 -38.02
CA LYS A 4 1.60 -24.11 -36.75
C LYS A 4 2.33 -23.44 -35.62
N LEU A 5 1.55 -22.86 -34.70
CA LEU A 5 2.03 -22.16 -33.50
C LEU A 5 2.38 -23.17 -32.40
N LEU A 6 3.62 -23.12 -31.92
CA LEU A 6 4.05 -23.88 -30.73
C LEU A 6 4.43 -22.89 -29.62
N LEU A 7 3.78 -23.01 -28.47
CA LEU A 7 3.92 -22.11 -27.32
C LEU A 7 4.68 -22.80 -26.19
N LEU A 8 5.72 -22.15 -25.68
CA LEU A 8 6.54 -22.61 -24.58
C LEU A 8 6.22 -21.79 -23.32
N ARG A 9 5.60 -22.40 -22.32
CA ARG A 9 5.39 -21.79 -21.00
C ARG A 9 6.33 -22.38 -19.96
N SER A 10 6.93 -21.56 -19.12
CA SER A 10 7.59 -22.03 -17.92
C SER A 10 6.56 -22.53 -16.93
N ALA A 11 6.60 -23.83 -16.60
CA ALA A 11 5.71 -24.41 -15.59
C ALA A 11 6.10 -23.85 -14.20
N LYS A 12 5.19 -23.18 -13.55
CA LYS A 12 5.21 -23.04 -12.07
C LYS A 12 4.83 -24.40 -11.50
N VAL A 13 5.73 -24.99 -10.73
CA VAL A 13 5.55 -26.25 -10.01
C VAL A 13 4.41 -26.08 -8.99
N GLY A 14 3.44 -26.98 -9.01
CA GLY A 14 2.59 -27.28 -7.88
C GLY A 14 1.10 -27.22 -8.11
N CYS A 15 0.50 -28.32 -8.60
CA CYS A 15 -0.87 -28.70 -8.24
C CYS A 15 -1.02 -30.22 -8.41
N PHE A 16 -1.21 -30.93 -7.31
CA PHE A 16 -1.62 -32.34 -7.28
C PHE A 16 -3.10 -32.48 -7.66
N PRO A 17 -3.49 -33.54 -8.39
CA PRO A 17 -4.88 -33.75 -8.77
C PRO A 17 -5.69 -34.37 -7.61
N ARG A 18 -6.82 -33.76 -7.29
CA ARG A 18 -7.88 -34.40 -6.49
C ARG A 18 -8.58 -35.49 -7.31
N ARG A 19 -8.44 -36.75 -6.89
CA ARG A 19 -9.36 -37.81 -7.26
C ARG A 19 -10.56 -37.78 -6.30
N LEU A 20 -11.75 -37.67 -6.85
CA LEU A 20 -13.02 -38.03 -6.23
C LEU A 20 -13.11 -39.57 -6.16
N ALA A 21 -13.32 -40.09 -4.96
CA ALA A 21 -13.88 -41.43 -4.77
C ALA A 21 -14.78 -41.40 -3.54
N SER A 22 -16.07 -41.60 -3.79
CA SER A 22 -17.09 -41.89 -2.82
C SER A 22 -16.94 -43.34 -2.35
N SER A 23 -16.89 -43.58 -1.03
CA SER A 23 -17.41 -44.82 -0.44
C SER A 23 -17.65 -44.63 1.06
N THR A 24 -18.89 -44.80 1.43
CA THR A 24 -19.39 -44.95 2.79
C THR A 24 -18.93 -46.30 3.37
N SER A 25 -18.24 -46.30 4.50
CA SER A 25 -18.25 -47.44 5.40
C SER A 25 -18.03 -47.00 6.85
N ARG A 26 -19.03 -47.36 7.68
CA ARG A 26 -18.98 -47.27 9.14
C ARG A 26 -17.89 -48.18 9.67
N LEU A 27 -17.05 -47.69 10.56
CA LEU A 27 -16.19 -48.53 11.41
C LEU A 27 -16.29 -48.08 12.87
N ARG A 28 -16.50 -49.13 13.70
CA ARG A 28 -16.69 -49.12 15.14
C ARG A 28 -15.39 -48.72 15.87
N ILE A 29 -15.56 -48.02 16.98
CA ILE A 29 -14.55 -47.73 17.99
C ILE A 29 -14.34 -48.99 18.86
N PRO A 30 -13.12 -49.39 19.19
CA PRO A 30 -12.81 -50.19 20.37
C PRO A 30 -12.19 -49.30 21.46
N GLU A 31 -12.81 -49.28 22.63
CA GLU A 31 -12.18 -48.90 23.89
C GLU A 31 -11.05 -49.87 24.23
N GLN A 32 -9.85 -49.32 24.49
CA GLN A 32 -8.90 -49.97 25.38
C GLN A 32 -8.14 -48.92 26.19
N ALA A 33 -8.30 -49.04 27.49
CA ALA A 33 -7.54 -48.31 28.51
C ALA A 33 -6.06 -48.85 28.56
N GLY A 34 -5.13 -47.96 28.70
CA GLY A 34 -3.74 -48.37 28.99
C GLY A 34 -2.74 -47.20 28.91
N ASN A 35 -2.30 -46.75 30.09
CA ASN A 35 -1.03 -46.07 30.42
C ASN A 35 -0.56 -44.93 29.53
N ARG A 36 -0.70 -43.72 30.03
CA ARG A 36 0.03 -42.52 29.60
C ARG A 36 1.40 -42.51 30.30
N PRO A 37 2.54 -42.45 29.58
CA PRO A 37 3.79 -42.02 30.14
C PRO A 37 3.82 -40.49 30.30
N ASP A 38 4.33 -40.05 31.43
CA ASP A 38 4.53 -38.66 31.83
C ASP A 38 5.62 -38.00 30.94
N LEU A 39 5.22 -37.26 29.92
CA LEU A 39 6.10 -36.47 29.04
C LEU A 39 6.16 -35.02 29.51
N ARG A 40 6.51 -34.80 30.76
CA ARG A 40 7.01 -33.51 31.23
C ARG A 40 8.53 -33.63 31.46
N ARG A 41 9.28 -33.50 30.37
CA ARG A 41 10.70 -33.04 30.36
C ARG A 41 11.17 -32.92 28.91
N ASP A 42 11.82 -31.77 28.67
CA ASP A 42 12.66 -31.47 27.49
C ASP A 42 11.94 -31.19 26.15
N MET A 43 11.20 -30.05 26.09
CA MET A 43 11.12 -29.24 24.88
C MET A 43 11.60 -27.83 25.23
N GLN A 44 12.87 -27.56 25.09
CA GLN A 44 13.37 -26.22 24.79
C GLN A 44 12.81 -25.86 23.43
N SER A 45 11.81 -24.99 23.43
CA SER A 45 11.31 -24.38 22.21
C SER A 45 12.44 -23.61 21.55
N PRO A 46 12.68 -23.75 20.23
CA PRO A 46 13.54 -22.82 19.54
C PRO A 46 12.95 -21.43 19.71
N GLU A 47 13.74 -20.46 20.13
CA GLU A 47 13.40 -19.05 20.19
C GLU A 47 12.87 -18.64 18.81
N GLY A 48 11.55 -18.51 18.69
CA GLY A 48 10.92 -17.90 17.53
C GLY A 48 11.36 -16.44 17.45
N PRO A 49 11.31 -15.81 16.28
CA PRO A 49 11.74 -14.43 16.12
C PRO A 49 11.04 -13.56 17.17
N GLN A 50 11.85 -12.84 17.95
CA GLN A 50 11.37 -11.93 19.00
C GLN A 50 10.28 -11.02 18.39
N LYS A 51 9.10 -11.04 19.00
CA LYS A 51 7.97 -10.21 18.61
C LYS A 51 8.43 -8.74 18.60
N PRO A 52 8.32 -8.00 17.52
CA PRO A 52 8.57 -6.58 17.58
C PRO A 52 7.58 -5.99 18.58
N THR A 53 8.07 -5.33 19.61
CA THR A 53 7.26 -4.78 20.70
C THR A 53 6.22 -3.75 20.24
N MET A 54 6.35 -3.25 19.03
CA MET A 54 5.42 -2.29 18.42
C MET A 54 5.70 -2.14 16.92
N PHE A 55 4.65 -1.89 16.13
CA PHE A 55 4.80 -1.63 14.70
C PHE A 55 5.30 -0.20 14.46
N SER A 56 6.39 -0.05 13.74
CA SER A 56 6.92 1.24 13.31
C SER A 56 6.33 1.72 11.98
N GLU A 57 5.86 0.78 11.15
CA GLU A 57 5.29 1.05 9.82
C GLU A 57 3.94 0.34 9.61
N ARG A 58 3.07 0.95 8.83
CA ARG A 58 1.77 0.37 8.45
C ARG A 58 1.85 -1.00 7.77
N SER A 59 2.90 -1.24 7.00
CA SER A 59 3.12 -2.53 6.32
C SER A 59 3.25 -3.69 7.29
N GLN A 60 3.69 -3.43 8.52
CA GLN A 60 3.82 -4.43 9.57
C GLN A 60 2.47 -4.83 10.18
N LEU A 61 1.41 -4.03 9.96
CA LEU A 61 0.05 -4.33 10.42
C LEU A 61 -0.50 -5.65 9.84
N THR A 62 0.09 -6.15 8.75
CA THR A 62 -0.22 -7.50 8.22
C THR A 62 0.11 -8.62 9.21
N TYR A 63 1.07 -8.40 10.11
CA TYR A 63 1.50 -9.37 11.13
C TYR A 63 0.69 -9.32 12.42
N THR A 64 -0.35 -8.48 12.48
CA THR A 64 -1.26 -8.39 13.64
C THR A 64 -1.88 -9.75 13.92
N ARG A 65 -1.72 -10.24 15.14
CA ARG A 65 -2.36 -11.46 15.65
C ARG A 65 -3.53 -11.14 16.54
N ARG A 66 -3.35 -10.23 17.50
CA ARG A 66 -4.40 -9.81 18.46
C ARG A 66 -4.86 -8.40 18.13
N LEU A 67 -6.16 -8.27 17.84
CA LEU A 67 -6.80 -7.06 17.33
C LEU A 67 -7.92 -6.62 18.24
N VAL A 68 -7.91 -5.36 18.69
CA VAL A 68 -9.02 -4.71 19.35
C VAL A 68 -9.68 -3.72 18.41
N VAL A 69 -10.98 -3.88 18.15
CA VAL A 69 -11.78 -2.98 17.31
C VAL A 69 -12.80 -2.26 18.17
N LYS A 70 -12.66 -0.95 18.29
CA LYS A 70 -13.63 -0.11 19.00
C LYS A 70 -14.56 0.60 18.02
N LEU A 71 -15.85 0.47 18.26
CA LEU A 71 -16.90 1.11 17.47
C LEU A 71 -17.45 2.36 18.19
N GLY A 72 -17.31 3.52 17.54
CA GLY A 72 -17.93 4.76 18.02
C GLY A 72 -19.44 4.75 17.90
N SER A 73 -20.16 5.48 18.76
CA SER A 73 -21.63 5.59 18.70
C SER A 73 -22.07 6.09 17.31
N ALA A 74 -21.42 7.11 16.76
CA ALA A 74 -21.72 7.65 15.42
C ALA A 74 -21.49 6.65 14.28
N VAL A 75 -20.66 5.62 14.48
CA VAL A 75 -20.43 4.57 13.47
C VAL A 75 -21.61 3.61 13.39
N ILE A 76 -22.17 3.22 14.54
CA ILE A 76 -23.22 2.20 14.63
C ILE A 76 -24.64 2.76 14.65
N THR A 77 -24.82 4.08 14.86
CA THR A 77 -26.12 4.74 14.79
C THR A 77 -26.31 5.46 13.45
N ARG A 78 -27.55 5.64 13.05
CA ARG A 78 -27.93 6.41 11.85
C ARG A 78 -27.75 7.89 12.12
N GLU A 79 -27.55 8.67 11.05
CA GLU A 79 -27.39 10.12 11.12
C GLU A 79 -28.67 10.86 11.59
N ASP A 80 -29.83 10.24 11.31
CA ASP A 80 -31.13 10.73 11.75
C ASP A 80 -31.44 10.41 13.23
N GLU A 81 -30.49 9.85 13.97
CA GLU A 81 -30.61 9.39 15.38
C GLU A 81 -31.73 8.35 15.60
N HIS A 82 -32.32 7.78 14.55
CA HIS A 82 -33.45 6.85 14.59
C HIS A 82 -33.00 5.40 14.41
N GLY A 83 -32.06 4.93 15.25
CA GLY A 83 -31.70 3.53 15.37
C GLY A 83 -30.31 3.18 14.85
N LEU A 84 -30.08 1.88 14.67
CA LEU A 84 -28.78 1.34 14.24
C LEU A 84 -28.59 1.42 12.73
N ALA A 85 -27.37 1.68 12.32
CA ALA A 85 -26.92 1.63 10.93
C ALA A 85 -26.58 0.18 10.55
N LEU A 86 -27.60 -0.64 10.29
CA LEU A 86 -27.48 -2.08 10.11
C LEU A 86 -26.49 -2.48 9.00
N GLY A 87 -26.49 -1.79 7.87
CA GLY A 87 -25.55 -2.06 6.76
C GLY A 87 -24.10 -1.86 7.18
N ARG A 88 -23.78 -0.78 7.88
CA ARG A 88 -22.43 -0.52 8.41
C ARG A 88 -22.03 -1.57 9.46
N LEU A 89 -22.95 -1.90 10.35
CA LEU A 89 -22.71 -2.89 11.38
C LEU A 89 -22.43 -4.27 10.79
N ALA A 90 -23.22 -4.69 9.79
CA ALA A 90 -23.02 -5.96 9.08
C ALA A 90 -21.65 -5.99 8.36
N SER A 91 -21.26 -4.89 7.69
CA SER A 91 -19.94 -4.82 7.04
C SER A 91 -18.77 -4.92 8.02
N ILE A 92 -18.89 -4.33 9.21
CA ILE A 92 -17.85 -4.43 10.25
C ILE A 92 -17.80 -5.86 10.81
N VAL A 93 -18.96 -6.46 11.10
CA VAL A 93 -19.07 -7.84 11.58
C VAL A 93 -18.44 -8.82 10.58
N GLU A 94 -18.72 -8.68 9.28
CA GLU A 94 -18.11 -9.48 8.23
C GLU A 94 -16.60 -9.41 8.28
N GLN A 95 -16.01 -8.20 8.36
CA GLN A 95 -14.56 -8.01 8.39
C GLN A 95 -13.93 -8.60 9.66
N VAL A 96 -14.55 -8.45 10.82
CA VAL A 96 -14.05 -9.04 12.07
C VAL A 96 -14.16 -10.57 12.03
N ALA A 97 -15.26 -11.11 11.50
CA ALA A 97 -15.44 -12.54 11.32
C ALA A 97 -14.41 -13.15 10.35
N GLU A 98 -14.10 -12.45 9.24
CA GLU A 98 -13.01 -12.84 8.33
C GLU A 98 -11.65 -12.86 9.04
N CYS A 99 -11.37 -11.86 9.89
CA CYS A 99 -10.14 -11.81 10.67
C CYS A 99 -10.03 -12.99 11.65
N GLN A 100 -11.10 -13.28 12.38
CA GLN A 100 -11.18 -14.40 13.33
C GLN A 100 -11.00 -15.74 12.62
N ASN A 101 -11.71 -15.96 11.52
CA ASN A 101 -11.60 -17.17 10.71
C ASN A 101 -10.23 -17.30 10.02
N GLY A 102 -9.54 -16.19 9.80
CA GLY A 102 -8.15 -16.11 9.34
C GLY A 102 -7.09 -16.40 10.42
N GLY A 103 -7.50 -16.77 11.64
CA GLY A 103 -6.62 -17.14 12.75
C GLY A 103 -6.10 -15.95 13.57
N ARG A 104 -6.74 -14.79 13.50
CA ARG A 104 -6.47 -13.65 14.38
C ARG A 104 -7.38 -13.70 15.60
N GLU A 105 -6.87 -13.25 16.73
CA GLU A 105 -7.65 -13.06 17.96
C GLU A 105 -8.33 -11.69 17.93
N CYS A 106 -9.65 -11.65 17.81
CA CYS A 106 -10.41 -10.40 17.68
C CYS A 106 -11.23 -10.10 18.94
N ILE A 107 -11.20 -8.85 19.38
CA ILE A 107 -12.00 -8.31 20.48
C ILE A 107 -12.73 -7.08 19.96
N MET A 108 -14.00 -6.94 20.29
CA MET A 108 -14.78 -5.75 19.94
C MET A 108 -15.17 -4.96 21.18
N VAL A 109 -14.97 -3.64 21.14
CA VAL A 109 -15.52 -2.70 22.14
C VAL A 109 -16.60 -1.90 21.45
N THR A 110 -17.84 -2.11 21.87
CA THR A 110 -19.01 -1.50 21.24
C THR A 110 -19.57 -0.32 22.04
N SER A 111 -20.42 0.45 21.41
CA SER A 111 -21.23 1.52 22.01
C SER A 111 -22.68 1.40 21.50
N GLY A 112 -23.54 2.39 21.82
CA GLY A 112 -24.85 2.53 21.21
C GLY A 112 -26.00 1.80 21.92
N ALA A 113 -25.75 1.12 23.03
CA ALA A 113 -26.79 0.50 23.83
C ALA A 113 -27.87 1.51 24.26
N VAL A 114 -27.48 2.69 24.73
CA VAL A 114 -28.38 3.77 25.10
C VAL A 114 -29.23 4.26 23.92
N ALA A 115 -28.63 4.49 22.77
CA ALA A 115 -29.31 4.96 21.55
C ALA A 115 -30.35 3.94 21.07
N PHE A 116 -29.96 2.67 20.99
CA PHE A 116 -30.85 1.58 20.58
C PHE A 116 -32.00 1.36 21.58
N GLY A 117 -31.71 1.46 22.89
CA GLY A 117 -32.72 1.35 23.92
C GLY A 117 -33.72 2.51 23.91
N LYS A 118 -33.25 3.74 23.69
CA LYS A 118 -34.16 4.89 23.51
C LYS A 118 -35.13 4.68 22.34
N GLN A 119 -34.63 4.13 21.21
CA GLN A 119 -35.47 3.81 20.06
C GLN A 119 -36.55 2.77 20.41
N LYS A 120 -36.17 1.65 21.05
CA LYS A 120 -37.13 0.62 21.48
C LYS A 120 -38.17 1.17 22.46
N LEU A 121 -37.74 1.88 23.48
CA LEU A 121 -38.66 2.47 24.49
C LEU A 121 -39.56 3.54 23.88
N ALA A 122 -39.10 4.31 22.89
CA ALA A 122 -39.95 5.28 22.19
C ALA A 122 -41.06 4.57 21.39
N GLN A 123 -40.74 3.46 20.70
CA GLN A 123 -41.75 2.65 20.00
C GLN A 123 -42.78 2.06 20.94
N GLU A 124 -42.37 1.48 22.09
CA GLU A 124 -43.26 0.95 23.11
C GLU A 124 -44.16 2.03 23.71
N LEU A 125 -43.60 3.22 23.97
CA LEU A 125 -44.35 4.37 24.45
C LEU A 125 -45.41 4.81 23.47
N LEU A 126 -45.07 4.91 22.18
CA LEU A 126 -46.01 5.27 21.10
C LEU A 126 -47.16 4.23 21.00
N MET A 127 -46.82 2.93 21.01
CA MET A 127 -47.81 1.86 20.98
C MET A 127 -48.74 1.91 22.24
N SER A 128 -48.19 2.09 23.43
CA SER A 128 -48.96 2.16 24.67
C SER A 128 -49.88 3.40 24.72
N LEU A 129 -49.46 4.53 24.13
CA LEU A 129 -50.30 5.73 24.02
C LEU A 129 -51.44 5.50 23.03
N SER A 130 -51.19 4.91 21.88
CA SER A 130 -52.20 4.56 20.86
C SER A 130 -53.27 3.59 21.43
N MET A 131 -52.85 2.56 22.18
CA MET A 131 -53.78 1.63 22.82
C MET A 131 -54.62 2.32 23.93
N ARG A 132 -54.04 3.23 24.74
CA ARG A 132 -54.78 3.97 25.74
C ARG A 132 -55.77 4.96 25.14
N GLU A 133 -55.42 5.62 24.05
CA GLU A 133 -56.31 6.48 23.29
C GLU A 133 -57.51 5.73 22.71
N THR A 134 -57.26 4.51 22.20
CA THR A 134 -58.30 3.62 21.64
C THR A 134 -59.22 3.06 22.72
N LEU A 135 -58.67 2.78 23.92
CA LEU A 135 -59.44 2.16 25.04
C LEU A 135 -60.12 3.18 25.97
N SER A 136 -59.81 4.46 25.86
CA SER A 136 -60.42 5.52 26.72
C SER A 136 -60.77 6.77 25.88
N PRO A 137 -61.75 6.71 24.96
CA PRO A 137 -62.15 7.86 24.19
C PRO A 137 -63.02 8.80 25.07
N GLY A 138 -62.40 9.76 25.77
CA GLY A 138 -63.09 10.76 26.59
C GLY A 138 -62.38 11.31 27.82
N GLY A 139 -61.19 10.84 28.11
CA GLY A 139 -60.41 11.36 29.23
C GLY A 139 -59.58 12.58 28.83
N HIS A 140 -59.76 13.69 29.56
CA HIS A 140 -58.95 14.88 29.42
C HIS A 140 -57.46 14.54 29.55
N MET A 141 -56.76 14.58 28.44
CA MET A 141 -55.31 14.35 28.37
C MET A 141 -54.60 15.51 29.08
N ARG A 142 -54.18 15.34 30.31
CA ARG A 142 -53.11 16.13 30.87
C ARG A 142 -51.88 15.90 30.01
N LYS A 143 -51.41 16.89 29.28
CA LYS A 143 -50.11 16.93 28.64
C LYS A 143 -49.07 16.66 29.73
N ARG A 144 -48.73 15.38 29.96
CA ARG A 144 -47.47 15.04 30.60
C ARG A 144 -46.38 15.40 29.59
N SER A 145 -45.68 16.51 29.86
CA SER A 145 -44.41 16.76 29.25
C SER A 145 -43.61 15.46 29.37
N GLY A 146 -43.21 14.88 28.22
CA GLY A 146 -42.54 13.59 28.18
C GLY A 146 -41.39 13.59 29.18
N THR A 147 -41.49 12.74 30.21
CA THR A 147 -40.37 12.47 31.12
C THR A 147 -39.21 12.01 30.21
N PRO A 148 -38.06 12.68 30.25
CA PRO A 148 -36.93 12.25 29.45
C PRO A 148 -36.61 10.79 29.80
N LEU A 149 -36.53 9.92 28.79
CA LEU A 149 -36.18 8.52 29.00
C LEU A 149 -34.85 8.45 29.72
N GLU A 150 -34.83 7.79 30.88
CA GLU A 150 -33.61 7.69 31.69
C GLU A 150 -32.55 6.87 30.93
N PRO A 151 -31.33 7.40 30.73
CA PRO A 151 -30.28 6.72 29.96
C PRO A 151 -29.96 5.32 30.45
N ARG A 152 -30.02 5.05 31.75
CA ARG A 152 -29.76 3.74 32.37
C ARG A 152 -30.80 2.69 31.96
N ALA A 153 -32.06 3.04 32.00
CA ALA A 153 -33.15 2.16 31.59
C ALA A 153 -33.02 1.86 30.06
N ALA A 154 -32.70 2.89 29.28
CA ALA A 154 -32.44 2.73 27.86
C ALA A 154 -31.22 1.81 27.61
N ALA A 155 -30.12 1.98 28.36
CA ALA A 155 -28.95 1.11 28.24
C ALA A 155 -29.29 -0.36 28.52
N ALA A 156 -30.06 -0.63 29.58
CA ALA A 156 -30.46 -2.00 29.95
C ALA A 156 -31.28 -2.67 28.84
N VAL A 157 -32.30 -1.98 28.29
CA VAL A 157 -33.13 -2.49 27.21
C VAL A 157 -32.35 -2.63 25.88
N GLY A 158 -31.48 -1.65 25.60
CA GLY A 158 -30.72 -1.61 24.33
C GLY A 158 -29.60 -2.63 24.27
N GLN A 159 -28.92 -2.89 25.39
CA GLN A 159 -27.78 -3.81 25.42
C GLN A 159 -28.17 -5.24 25.02
N SER A 160 -29.28 -5.76 25.57
CA SER A 160 -29.78 -7.08 25.20
C SER A 160 -30.10 -7.22 23.71
N GLY A 161 -30.77 -6.21 23.12
CA GLY A 161 -31.10 -6.21 21.71
C GLY A 161 -29.89 -6.07 20.81
N LEU A 162 -28.91 -5.27 21.20
CA LEU A 162 -27.66 -5.11 20.46
C LEU A 162 -26.85 -6.42 20.43
N MET A 163 -26.77 -7.12 21.56
CA MET A 163 -26.09 -8.42 21.63
C MET A 163 -26.79 -9.48 20.79
N SER A 164 -28.14 -9.56 20.84
CA SER A 164 -28.89 -10.49 19.99
C SER A 164 -28.62 -10.23 18.49
N LEU A 165 -28.48 -8.97 18.11
CA LEU A 165 -28.16 -8.60 16.72
C LEU A 165 -26.74 -9.02 16.33
N TYR A 166 -25.74 -8.78 17.17
CA TYR A 166 -24.38 -9.25 16.94
C TYR A 166 -24.33 -10.77 16.82
N ASP A 167 -24.97 -11.48 17.74
CA ASP A 167 -25.01 -12.96 17.73
C ASP A 167 -25.61 -13.50 16.44
N ALA A 168 -26.73 -12.95 16.00
CA ALA A 168 -27.36 -13.34 14.74
C ALA A 168 -26.47 -13.09 13.51
N MET A 169 -25.73 -11.98 13.47
CA MET A 169 -24.84 -11.65 12.37
C MET A 169 -23.57 -12.52 12.36
N PHE A 170 -22.88 -12.67 13.49
CA PHE A 170 -21.68 -13.49 13.58
C PHE A 170 -21.92 -14.98 13.38
N ALA A 171 -23.11 -15.46 13.78
CA ALA A 171 -23.53 -16.84 13.54
C ALA A 171 -23.55 -17.21 12.05
N GLN A 172 -23.82 -16.25 11.14
CA GLN A 172 -23.77 -16.47 9.69
C GLN A 172 -22.37 -16.81 9.20
N TYR A 173 -21.32 -16.40 9.94
CA TYR A 173 -19.91 -16.67 9.64
C TYR A 173 -19.33 -17.81 10.49
N GLY A 174 -20.16 -18.49 11.30
CA GLY A 174 -19.73 -19.55 12.22
C GLY A 174 -18.88 -19.08 13.40
N VAL A 175 -18.88 -17.79 13.71
CA VAL A 175 -18.11 -17.19 14.81
C VAL A 175 -18.99 -17.10 16.05
N LYS A 176 -18.45 -17.56 17.20
CA LYS A 176 -19.11 -17.49 18.51
C LYS A 176 -18.74 -16.21 19.22
N LEU A 177 -19.69 -15.67 20.00
CA LEU A 177 -19.52 -14.45 20.78
C LEU A 177 -19.63 -14.70 22.28
N ALA A 178 -19.02 -13.79 23.05
CA ALA A 178 -19.27 -13.66 24.50
C ALA A 178 -19.49 -12.20 24.85
N GLN A 179 -20.53 -11.91 25.64
CA GLN A 179 -20.76 -10.57 26.17
C GLN A 179 -19.95 -10.38 27.45
N VAL A 180 -19.24 -9.26 27.53
CA VAL A 180 -18.53 -8.83 28.75
C VAL A 180 -18.91 -7.38 29.05
N LEU A 181 -19.56 -7.15 30.16
CA LEU A 181 -19.92 -5.81 30.65
C LEU A 181 -18.99 -5.42 31.79
N VAL A 182 -18.39 -4.23 31.67
CA VAL A 182 -17.37 -3.73 32.58
C VAL A 182 -17.82 -2.40 33.20
N THR A 183 -17.33 -2.14 34.41
CA THR A 183 -17.51 -0.86 35.10
C THR A 183 -16.16 -0.25 35.43
N LYS A 184 -16.11 1.05 35.77
CA LYS A 184 -14.85 1.71 36.14
C LYS A 184 -14.11 1.02 37.30
N PRO A 185 -14.81 0.61 38.40
CA PRO A 185 -14.17 -0.10 39.50
C PRO A 185 -13.44 -1.37 39.11
N ASP A 186 -13.89 -2.08 38.04
CA ASP A 186 -13.29 -3.35 37.62
C ASP A 186 -11.82 -3.22 37.16
N PHE A 187 -11.40 -2.02 36.78
CA PHE A 187 -10.03 -1.73 36.38
C PHE A 187 -9.13 -1.21 37.50
N TYR A 188 -9.72 -0.68 38.59
CA TYR A 188 -8.97 -0.15 39.73
C TYR A 188 -8.72 -1.21 40.81
N ASN A 189 -9.61 -2.20 40.92
CA ASN A 189 -9.42 -3.35 41.80
C ASN A 189 -8.53 -4.39 41.06
N GLU A 190 -7.37 -4.71 41.63
CA GLU A 190 -6.39 -5.60 41.00
C GLU A 190 -6.93 -7.02 40.84
N GLU A 191 -7.65 -7.55 41.81
CA GLU A 191 -8.22 -8.90 41.74
C GLU A 191 -9.31 -8.97 40.64
N THR A 192 -10.22 -8.02 40.58
CA THR A 192 -11.27 -7.99 39.56
C THR A 192 -10.68 -7.79 38.17
N ARG A 193 -9.66 -6.95 38.06
CA ARG A 193 -8.91 -6.75 36.82
C ARG A 193 -8.27 -8.04 36.35
N MET A 194 -7.55 -8.76 37.20
CA MET A 194 -6.94 -10.04 36.85
C MET A 194 -7.97 -11.08 36.41
N ASN A 195 -9.12 -11.15 37.11
CA ASN A 195 -10.22 -12.06 36.74
C ASN A 195 -10.80 -11.70 35.36
N LEU A 196 -10.96 -10.42 35.04
CA LEU A 196 -11.43 -9.95 33.73
C LEU A 196 -10.47 -10.40 32.63
N PHE A 197 -9.17 -10.20 32.82
CA PHE A 197 -8.17 -10.58 31.81
C PHE A 197 -7.99 -12.09 31.66
N SER A 198 -8.09 -12.85 32.73
CA SER A 198 -8.13 -14.31 32.70
C SER A 198 -9.32 -14.79 31.87
N THR A 199 -10.52 -14.21 32.09
CA THR A 199 -11.71 -14.54 31.33
C THR A 199 -11.55 -14.19 29.84
N LEU A 200 -11.02 -13.02 29.50
CA LEU A 200 -10.78 -12.62 28.11
C LEU A 200 -9.77 -13.54 27.43
N SER A 201 -8.69 -13.90 28.12
CA SER A 201 -7.66 -14.82 27.59
C SER A 201 -8.22 -16.21 27.33
N GLU A 202 -9.09 -16.71 28.22
CA GLU A 202 -9.77 -17.99 28.04
C GLU A 202 -10.73 -17.97 26.85
N LEU A 203 -11.55 -16.90 26.70
CA LEU A 203 -12.46 -16.74 25.56
C LEU A 203 -11.69 -16.72 24.23
N LEU A 204 -10.57 -15.98 24.16
CA LEU A 204 -9.71 -15.94 22.98
C LEU A 204 -9.12 -17.32 22.67
N SER A 205 -8.66 -18.07 23.70
CA SER A 205 -8.11 -19.42 23.53
C SER A 205 -9.15 -20.41 22.97
N LEU A 206 -10.43 -20.17 23.26
CA LEU A 206 -11.57 -20.94 22.76
C LEU A 206 -12.07 -20.48 21.39
N ASN A 207 -11.37 -19.53 20.76
CA ASN A 207 -11.74 -18.91 19.49
C ASN A 207 -13.12 -18.21 19.53
N ILE A 208 -13.46 -17.59 20.66
CA ILE A 208 -14.68 -16.83 20.90
C ILE A 208 -14.32 -15.33 20.85
N VAL A 209 -15.13 -14.53 20.16
CA VAL A 209 -14.95 -13.06 20.10
C VAL A 209 -15.65 -12.41 21.29
N PRO A 210 -14.90 -11.79 22.24
CA PRO A 210 -15.52 -11.00 23.29
C PRO A 210 -16.06 -9.69 22.74
N ILE A 211 -17.33 -9.38 23.05
CA ILE A 211 -17.94 -8.07 22.80
C ILE A 211 -18.07 -7.34 24.15
N ILE A 212 -17.31 -6.27 24.28
CA ILE A 212 -17.15 -5.52 25.51
C ILE A 212 -17.90 -4.19 25.41
N ASN A 213 -18.61 -3.83 26.48
CA ASN A 213 -19.20 -2.50 26.64
C ASN A 213 -19.18 -2.09 28.12
N THR A 214 -19.30 -0.78 28.35
CA THR A 214 -19.56 -0.28 29.71
C THR A 214 -20.94 -0.74 30.18
N ASN A 215 -21.05 -1.10 31.45
CA ASN A 215 -22.34 -1.42 32.08
C ASN A 215 -23.07 -0.13 32.47
N ASP A 216 -23.57 0.58 31.45
CA ASP A 216 -24.24 1.88 31.64
C ASP A 216 -25.56 1.79 32.48
N ALA A 217 -26.08 0.57 32.65
CA ALA A 217 -27.28 0.37 33.48
C ALA A 217 -27.01 0.60 34.97
N VAL A 218 -25.80 0.35 35.44
CA VAL A 218 -25.40 0.47 36.86
C VAL A 218 -24.29 1.51 37.08
N SER A 219 -23.67 2.02 36.02
CA SER A 219 -22.61 3.02 36.11
C SER A 219 -23.18 4.35 36.69
N PRO A 220 -22.43 5.05 37.57
CA PRO A 220 -22.83 6.37 38.04
C PRO A 220 -22.86 7.36 36.87
N PRO A 221 -23.70 8.41 36.90
CA PRO A 221 -23.69 9.45 35.89
C PRO A 221 -22.30 10.09 35.84
N PRO A 222 -21.84 10.55 34.65
CA PRO A 222 -20.54 11.18 34.49
C PRO A 222 -20.47 12.41 35.42
N GLN A 223 -19.59 12.36 36.43
CA GLN A 223 -19.25 13.49 37.27
C GLN A 223 -18.20 14.34 36.57
N ALA A 224 -18.32 15.67 36.72
CA ALA A 224 -17.27 16.59 36.30
C ALA A 224 -15.98 16.30 37.09
N ASP A 225 -14.88 16.26 36.40
CA ASP A 225 -13.54 15.84 36.80
C ASP A 225 -13.18 16.06 38.27
N GLU A 226 -13.09 15.00 39.06
CA GLU A 226 -12.16 14.91 40.17
C GLU A 226 -10.88 14.28 39.65
N GLU A 227 -9.85 15.11 39.55
CA GLU A 227 -8.48 14.65 39.38
C GLU A 227 -8.12 13.80 40.61
N VAL A 228 -8.02 12.50 40.45
CA VAL A 228 -7.47 11.62 41.49
C VAL A 228 -5.97 11.86 41.57
N ALA A 229 -5.61 12.89 42.35
CA ALA A 229 -4.28 13.06 42.90
C ALA A 229 -4.09 12.02 43.99
N GLY A 230 -3.40 10.91 43.73
CA GLY A 230 -3.13 9.91 44.75
C GLY A 230 -2.29 8.75 44.33
N GLY A 231 -0.97 8.82 44.59
CA GLY A 231 -0.15 7.66 44.94
C GLY A 231 0.44 6.77 43.88
N GLY A 232 1.70 6.98 43.59
CA GLY A 232 2.69 5.89 43.35
C GLY A 232 2.53 4.99 42.12
N GLY A 233 3.19 5.28 41.04
CA GLY A 233 3.73 4.27 40.13
C GLY A 233 2.77 3.54 39.20
N ARG A 234 2.48 4.10 38.08
CA ARG A 234 1.78 3.81 36.83
C ARG A 234 0.53 4.68 36.70
N ARG A 235 0.66 5.81 36.01
CA ARG A 235 -0.46 6.71 35.69
C ARG A 235 -1.49 5.96 34.83
N GLY A 236 -2.61 5.51 35.46
CA GLY A 236 -3.78 4.99 34.77
C GLY A 236 -4.46 6.11 33.99
N ILE A 237 -5.00 5.80 32.79
CA ILE A 237 -5.95 6.71 32.13
C ILE A 237 -7.28 6.65 32.87
N SER A 238 -7.94 7.78 33.11
CA SER A 238 -9.32 7.77 33.62
C SER A 238 -10.27 7.24 32.54
N ILE A 239 -11.04 6.20 32.82
CA ILE A 239 -12.06 5.67 31.91
C ILE A 239 -13.22 6.68 31.85
N LYS A 240 -13.17 7.56 30.86
CA LYS A 240 -14.22 8.58 30.63
C LYS A 240 -15.20 8.12 29.54
N ASP A 241 -14.76 7.27 28.61
CA ASP A 241 -15.52 6.82 27.47
C ASP A 241 -15.02 5.43 26.97
N ASN A 242 -15.66 4.89 25.93
CA ASN A 242 -15.28 3.60 25.34
C ASN A 242 -13.96 3.65 24.55
N ASP A 243 -13.39 4.83 24.24
CA ASP A 243 -12.07 4.95 23.62
C ASP A 243 -10.98 4.67 24.67
N SER A 244 -11.08 5.29 25.84
CA SER A 244 -10.18 5.01 26.98
C SER A 244 -10.32 3.58 27.49
N LEU A 245 -11.55 3.02 27.51
CA LEU A 245 -11.79 1.61 27.82
C LEU A 245 -11.05 0.68 26.83
N ALA A 246 -11.19 0.93 25.53
CA ALA A 246 -10.55 0.12 24.51
C ALA A 246 -9.02 0.20 24.56
N ALA A 247 -8.48 1.40 24.87
CA ALA A 247 -7.04 1.60 25.07
C ALA A 247 -6.50 0.80 26.25
N MET A 248 -7.20 0.82 27.40
CA MET A 248 -6.81 0.05 28.57
C MET A 248 -6.87 -1.45 28.32
N LEU A 249 -7.96 -1.93 27.73
CA LEU A 249 -8.10 -3.35 27.37
C LEU A 249 -6.99 -3.78 26.45
N ALA A 250 -6.72 -3.02 25.39
CA ALA A 250 -5.69 -3.35 24.41
C ALA A 250 -4.29 -3.45 25.05
N ALA A 251 -3.96 -2.56 25.97
CA ALA A 251 -2.69 -2.58 26.69
C ALA A 251 -2.58 -3.79 27.63
N GLU A 252 -3.62 -4.10 28.38
CA GLU A 252 -3.60 -5.17 29.39
C GLU A 252 -3.59 -6.58 28.76
N ILE A 253 -4.26 -6.76 27.63
CA ILE A 253 -4.23 -8.04 26.91
C ILE A 253 -3.07 -8.13 25.91
N GLU A 254 -2.14 -7.18 25.91
CA GLU A 254 -1.02 -7.11 25.00
C GLU A 254 -1.45 -7.23 23.53
N ALA A 255 -2.43 -6.43 23.11
CA ALA A 255 -2.87 -6.39 21.72
C ALA A 255 -1.78 -5.83 20.80
N ASP A 256 -1.68 -6.36 19.61
CA ASP A 256 -0.74 -5.84 18.59
C ASP A 256 -1.29 -4.54 17.97
N LEU A 257 -2.62 -4.45 17.81
CA LEU A 257 -3.28 -3.33 17.15
C LEU A 257 -4.62 -2.98 17.80
N LEU A 258 -4.82 -1.69 18.04
CA LEU A 258 -6.09 -1.08 18.41
C LEU A 258 -6.61 -0.24 17.24
N ILE A 259 -7.81 -0.54 16.74
CA ILE A 259 -8.51 0.28 15.76
C ILE A 259 -9.63 1.04 16.43
N LEU A 260 -9.54 2.37 16.44
CA LEU A 260 -10.59 3.29 16.96
C LEU A 260 -11.42 3.80 15.77
N MET A 261 -12.60 3.23 15.56
CA MET A 261 -13.51 3.65 14.51
C MET A 261 -14.33 4.85 14.93
N SER A 262 -14.36 5.88 14.10
CA SER A 262 -15.07 7.16 14.29
C SER A 262 -15.89 7.52 13.05
N ASP A 263 -16.51 8.68 13.06
CA ASP A 263 -17.24 9.31 11.94
C ASP A 263 -16.39 10.22 11.07
N VAL A 264 -15.07 10.29 11.35
CA VAL A 264 -14.09 11.09 10.59
C VAL A 264 -12.98 10.19 10.03
N ASP A 265 -12.39 10.59 8.90
CA ASP A 265 -11.40 9.76 8.20
C ASP A 265 -10.10 9.54 9.00
N GLY A 266 -9.77 10.42 9.93
CA GLY A 266 -8.58 10.37 10.77
C GLY A 266 -8.40 11.66 11.54
N ILE A 267 -7.16 11.95 11.95
CA ILE A 267 -6.79 13.19 12.63
C ILE A 267 -6.38 14.21 11.56
N TYR A 268 -6.84 15.45 11.75
CA TYR A 268 -6.49 16.60 10.91
C TYR A 268 -5.66 17.59 11.72
N ASN A 269 -4.79 18.35 11.04
CA ASN A 269 -4.00 19.43 11.68
C ASN A 269 -4.90 20.55 12.25
N GLN A 270 -6.10 20.72 11.69
CA GLN A 270 -7.16 21.64 12.14
C GLN A 270 -8.51 21.05 11.74
N PRO A 271 -9.64 21.54 12.27
CA PRO A 271 -10.96 20.99 12.00
C PRO A 271 -11.23 20.82 10.49
N PRO A 272 -11.78 19.65 10.04
CA PRO A 272 -11.89 19.30 8.62
C PRO A 272 -12.73 20.26 7.77
N TRP A 273 -13.58 21.08 8.40
CA TRP A 273 -14.40 22.10 7.71
C TRP A 273 -13.69 23.46 7.53
N GLN A 274 -12.45 23.60 7.98
CA GLN A 274 -11.65 24.82 7.80
C GLN A 274 -10.76 24.71 6.54
N ASP A 275 -10.62 25.84 5.82
CA ASP A 275 -9.76 25.89 4.64
C ASP A 275 -8.31 25.56 5.00
N GLY A 276 -7.69 24.65 4.25
CA GLY A 276 -6.32 24.20 4.51
C GLY A 276 -6.21 23.05 5.52
N ALA A 277 -7.33 22.44 5.96
CA ALA A 277 -7.30 21.23 6.77
C ALA A 277 -6.66 20.05 6.01
N LYS A 278 -5.62 19.45 6.59
CA LYS A 278 -4.92 18.28 6.04
C LYS A 278 -5.00 17.12 7.01
N MET A 279 -5.36 15.95 6.51
CA MET A 279 -5.38 14.72 7.31
C MET A 279 -3.95 14.25 7.58
N LEU A 280 -3.65 13.93 8.83
CA LEU A 280 -2.39 13.36 9.26
C LEU A 280 -2.48 11.84 9.15
N HIS A 281 -1.77 11.26 8.19
CA HIS A 281 -1.78 9.82 7.99
C HIS A 281 -0.95 9.07 9.04
N THR A 282 0.13 9.67 9.53
CA THR A 282 0.96 9.15 10.62
C THR A 282 1.04 10.19 11.72
N PHE A 283 0.95 9.76 12.96
CA PHE A 283 0.95 10.60 14.14
C PHE A 283 2.00 10.09 15.14
N SER A 284 2.85 11.00 15.61
CA SER A 284 3.77 10.78 16.73
C SER A 284 3.45 11.71 17.87
N SER A 285 3.92 11.40 19.07
CA SER A 285 3.70 12.23 20.28
C SER A 285 4.12 13.68 20.09
N ASP A 286 5.16 13.93 19.30
CA ASP A 286 5.73 15.27 19.06
C ASP A 286 4.78 16.18 18.26
N LEU A 287 3.83 15.59 17.49
CA LEU A 287 2.88 16.35 16.69
C LEU A 287 1.65 16.83 17.51
N ARG A 288 1.51 16.40 18.75
CA ARG A 288 0.32 16.71 19.57
C ARG A 288 0.08 18.23 19.73
N ASP A 289 1.14 18.97 19.98
CA ASP A 289 1.05 20.42 20.25
C ASP A 289 0.78 21.25 18.97
N THR A 290 0.89 20.61 17.80
CA THR A 290 0.65 21.25 16.49
C THR A 290 -0.81 21.19 16.05
N ILE A 291 -1.64 20.39 16.72
CA ILE A 291 -3.04 20.14 16.32
C ILE A 291 -3.99 21.08 17.03
N LYS A 292 -4.89 21.70 16.27
CA LYS A 292 -6.01 22.48 16.79
C LYS A 292 -7.28 21.64 16.77
N PHE A 293 -7.73 21.21 17.96
CA PHE A 293 -8.98 20.47 18.08
C PHE A 293 -10.20 21.37 17.95
N GLY A 294 -11.23 20.90 17.23
CA GLY A 294 -12.53 21.58 17.10
C GLY A 294 -13.49 21.27 18.26
N GLN A 295 -14.71 21.82 18.17
CA GLN A 295 -15.77 21.54 19.16
C GLN A 295 -16.22 20.07 19.09
N LYS A 296 -16.70 19.50 20.21
CA LYS A 296 -17.21 18.13 20.32
C LYS A 296 -18.42 17.90 19.40
N SER A 297 -18.54 16.70 18.83
CA SER A 297 -19.72 16.31 18.04
C SER A 297 -20.97 16.21 18.91
N LYS A 298 -22.16 16.43 18.33
CA LYS A 298 -23.45 16.43 19.08
C LYS A 298 -23.84 15.04 19.61
N VAL A 299 -23.33 13.96 19.08
CA VAL A 299 -23.76 12.56 19.33
C VAL A 299 -22.77 11.77 20.18
N GLY A 300 -21.50 12.17 20.29
CA GLY A 300 -20.45 11.45 21.01
C GLY A 300 -20.14 11.99 22.40
N THR A 301 -19.90 11.11 23.38
CA THR A 301 -19.46 11.47 24.72
C THR A 301 -17.98 11.89 24.77
N GLY A 302 -17.14 11.44 23.82
CA GLY A 302 -15.70 11.76 23.68
C GLY A 302 -15.41 12.57 22.43
N GLY A 303 -14.64 13.68 22.54
CA GLY A 303 -14.15 14.46 21.41
C GLY A 303 -12.92 13.82 20.75
N MET A 304 -12.39 14.43 19.68
CA MET A 304 -11.16 13.97 19.02
C MET A 304 -9.95 14.00 19.99
N ASP A 305 -9.88 15.00 20.86
CA ASP A 305 -8.83 15.09 21.90
C ASP A 305 -8.83 13.85 22.82
N ALA A 306 -10.00 13.37 23.27
CA ALA A 306 -10.11 12.17 24.08
C ALA A 306 -9.62 10.92 23.33
N LYS A 307 -9.92 10.81 22.03
CA LYS A 307 -9.45 9.69 21.18
C LYS A 307 -7.93 9.72 21.00
N VAL A 308 -7.35 10.90 20.78
CA VAL A 308 -5.88 11.07 20.65
C VAL A 308 -5.20 10.71 21.95
N ASN A 309 -5.75 11.16 23.10
CA ASN A 309 -5.20 10.84 24.42
C ASN A 309 -5.26 9.33 24.71
N ALA A 310 -6.37 8.66 24.37
CA ALA A 310 -6.51 7.21 24.49
C ALA A 310 -5.51 6.47 23.59
N ALA A 311 -5.34 6.93 22.33
CA ALA A 311 -4.41 6.36 21.38
C ALA A 311 -2.95 6.50 21.85
N LEU A 312 -2.55 7.68 22.29
CA LEU A 312 -1.20 7.93 22.83
C LEU A 312 -0.92 7.07 24.07
N TRP A 313 -1.90 6.97 24.97
CA TRP A 313 -1.78 6.15 26.18
C TRP A 313 -1.56 4.66 25.85
N ALA A 314 -2.25 4.12 24.86
CA ALA A 314 -2.06 2.75 24.37
C ALA A 314 -0.70 2.59 23.68
N LEU A 315 -0.29 3.58 22.87
CA LEU A 315 1.01 3.60 22.20
C LEU A 315 2.17 3.55 23.19
N ASP A 316 2.11 4.34 24.28
CA ASP A 316 3.12 4.34 25.36
C ASP A 316 3.28 2.98 26.05
N ARG A 317 2.29 2.09 25.88
CA ARG A 317 2.28 0.72 26.42
C ARG A 317 2.53 -0.37 25.41
N GLY A 318 3.01 0.03 24.22
CA GLY A 318 3.45 -0.92 23.18
C GLY A 318 2.34 -1.40 22.26
N VAL A 319 1.16 -0.77 22.27
CA VAL A 319 0.04 -1.10 21.36
C VAL A 319 0.04 -0.12 20.21
N SER A 320 0.13 -0.62 18.97
CA SER A 320 -0.06 0.22 17.79
C SER A 320 -1.52 0.63 17.64
N VAL A 321 -1.78 1.87 17.23
CA VAL A 321 -3.15 2.41 17.13
C VAL A 321 -3.42 2.97 15.74
N VAL A 322 -4.65 2.74 15.24
CA VAL A 322 -5.18 3.41 14.05
C VAL A 322 -6.53 4.04 14.37
N ILE A 323 -6.67 5.35 14.12
CA ILE A 323 -7.97 6.04 14.13
C ILE A 323 -8.47 6.14 12.72
N CYS A 324 -9.67 5.65 12.42
CA CYS A 324 -10.22 5.63 11.06
C CYS A 324 -11.73 5.87 11.01
N ASN A 325 -12.22 6.11 9.80
CA ASN A 325 -13.64 6.23 9.52
C ASN A 325 -14.30 4.85 9.45
N GLY A 326 -15.21 4.57 10.39
CA GLY A 326 -15.98 3.34 10.47
C GLY A 326 -17.09 3.22 9.42
N THR A 327 -17.36 4.29 8.64
CA THR A 327 -18.32 4.25 7.53
C THR A 327 -17.66 3.80 6.24
N GLN A 328 -16.33 3.78 6.16
CA GLN A 328 -15.57 3.39 4.98
C GLN A 328 -15.62 1.87 4.78
N GLU A 329 -15.95 1.43 3.57
CA GLU A 329 -15.99 0.02 3.22
C GLU A 329 -14.61 -0.65 3.38
N LYS A 330 -14.62 -1.85 3.95
CA LYS A 330 -13.41 -2.70 4.14
C LYS A 330 -12.28 -2.01 4.91
N ALA A 331 -12.62 -1.07 5.82
CA ALA A 331 -11.63 -0.30 6.57
C ALA A 331 -10.65 -1.20 7.34
N ILE A 332 -11.13 -2.19 8.10
CA ILE A 332 -10.31 -3.12 8.89
C ILE A 332 -9.38 -3.93 7.98
N LYS A 333 -9.91 -4.51 6.91
CA LYS A 333 -9.15 -5.32 5.95
C LYS A 333 -8.06 -4.52 5.26
N ASN A 334 -8.37 -3.29 4.88
CA ASN A 334 -7.42 -2.38 4.25
C ASN A 334 -6.32 -1.93 5.23
N ILE A 335 -6.65 -1.64 6.49
CA ILE A 335 -5.66 -1.34 7.55
C ILE A 335 -4.72 -2.52 7.73
N LEU A 336 -5.25 -3.73 7.91
CA LEU A 336 -4.46 -4.96 8.09
C LEU A 336 -3.63 -5.33 6.85
N SER A 337 -3.99 -4.86 5.66
CA SER A 337 -3.16 -5.00 4.45
C SER A 337 -2.09 -3.91 4.31
N GLY A 338 -1.94 -3.00 5.30
CA GLY A 338 -0.96 -1.91 5.31
C GLY A 338 -1.35 -0.73 4.41
N ARG A 339 -2.63 -0.62 3.98
CA ARG A 339 -3.09 0.52 3.19
C ARG A 339 -3.22 1.78 4.05
N LYS A 340 -3.06 2.94 3.43
CA LYS A 340 -3.11 4.25 4.06
C LYS A 340 -4.56 4.68 4.36
N ILE A 341 -5.16 4.06 5.37
CA ILE A 341 -6.49 4.39 5.88
C ILE A 341 -6.35 4.92 7.30
N GLY A 342 -7.01 6.04 7.58
CA GLY A 342 -6.99 6.67 8.89
C GLY A 342 -5.62 7.26 9.26
N THR A 343 -5.45 7.54 10.55
CA THR A 343 -4.21 8.01 11.16
C THR A 343 -3.57 6.88 11.98
N PHE A 344 -2.35 6.51 11.63
CA PHE A 344 -1.54 5.50 12.33
C PHE A 344 -0.63 6.17 13.36
N PHE A 345 -0.62 5.66 14.58
CA PHE A 345 0.21 6.15 15.69
C PHE A 345 1.48 5.32 15.80
N THR A 346 2.63 6.00 15.86
CA THR A 346 3.96 5.39 16.03
C THR A 346 4.83 6.24 16.96
N GLN A 347 5.79 5.60 17.65
CA GLN A 347 6.77 6.30 18.48
C GLN A 347 7.94 6.86 17.69
N THR A 348 8.24 6.29 16.54
CA THR A 348 9.29 6.78 15.64
C THR A 348 8.74 7.88 14.77
N SER A 349 9.08 9.12 15.10
CA SER A 349 9.04 10.20 14.12
C SER A 349 10.26 10.05 13.22
N GLU A 350 10.19 9.21 12.18
CA GLU A 350 10.97 9.54 11.00
C GLU A 350 10.36 10.85 10.49
N SER A 351 11.10 11.94 10.60
CA SER A 351 10.80 13.22 9.95
C SER A 351 10.95 13.00 8.44
N THR A 352 10.03 12.25 7.86
CA THR A 352 9.93 12.14 6.42
C THR A 352 9.44 13.48 5.91
N THR A 353 10.32 14.16 5.20
CA THR A 353 9.94 15.37 4.45
C THR A 353 8.65 15.06 3.71
N PRO A 354 7.59 15.88 3.84
CA PRO A 354 6.33 15.62 3.17
C PRO A 354 6.55 15.34 1.69
N VAL A 355 5.91 14.30 1.17
CA VAL A 355 6.09 13.83 -0.21
C VAL A 355 5.85 14.96 -1.24
N GLU A 356 4.97 15.90 -0.91
CA GLU A 356 4.72 17.12 -1.70
C GLU A 356 5.99 17.98 -1.83
N VAL A 357 6.71 18.19 -0.72
CA VAL A 357 7.97 18.96 -0.73
C VAL A 357 9.05 18.24 -1.51
N VAL A 358 9.11 16.90 -1.43
CA VAL A 358 10.04 16.10 -2.23
C VAL A 358 9.72 16.21 -3.72
N ALA A 359 8.45 16.17 -4.10
CA ALA A 359 8.01 16.32 -5.48
C ALA A 359 8.24 17.74 -6.02
N GLU A 360 8.01 18.75 -5.20
CA GLU A 360 8.30 20.15 -5.54
C GLU A 360 9.81 20.38 -5.72
N ASN A 361 10.62 19.86 -4.80
CA ASN A 361 12.09 19.93 -4.89
C ASN A 361 12.60 19.23 -6.16
N ALA A 362 12.05 18.07 -6.52
CA ALA A 362 12.40 17.40 -7.77
C ALA A 362 12.02 18.25 -9.00
N ARG A 363 10.89 18.97 -8.97
CA ARG A 363 10.49 19.91 -10.03
C ARG A 363 11.44 21.08 -10.16
N VAL A 364 11.87 21.67 -9.03
CA VAL A 364 12.86 22.75 -9.02
C VAL A 364 14.21 22.24 -9.51
N GLY A 365 14.69 21.10 -9.00
CA GLY A 365 15.93 20.47 -9.43
C GLY A 365 15.93 20.05 -10.91
N SER A 366 14.79 19.63 -11.45
CA SER A 366 14.62 19.37 -12.88
C SER A 366 14.93 20.61 -13.74
N ARG A 367 14.45 21.78 -13.33
CA ARG A 367 14.75 23.04 -14.02
C ARG A 367 16.25 23.36 -13.98
N THR A 368 16.92 23.07 -12.86
CA THR A 368 18.38 23.21 -12.74
C THR A 368 19.09 22.28 -13.73
N LEU A 369 18.69 20.98 -13.82
CA LEU A 369 19.26 20.04 -14.81
C LEU A 369 19.04 20.48 -16.26
N GLN A 370 17.90 21.07 -16.56
CA GLN A 370 17.58 21.58 -17.91
C GLN A 370 18.43 22.79 -18.30
N ALA A 371 18.86 23.58 -17.34
CA ALA A 371 19.72 24.75 -17.55
C ALA A 371 21.21 24.38 -17.77
N LEU A 372 21.62 23.15 -17.38
CA LEU A 372 23.00 22.67 -17.56
C LEU A 372 23.32 22.40 -19.01
N GLN A 373 24.58 22.66 -19.40
CA GLN A 373 25.10 22.25 -20.68
C GLN A 373 25.20 20.71 -20.76
N PRO A 374 25.15 20.11 -21.96
CA PRO A 374 25.27 18.66 -22.13
C PRO A 374 26.52 18.07 -21.48
N GLU A 375 27.66 18.78 -21.56
CA GLU A 375 28.95 18.39 -21.00
C GLU A 375 28.91 18.33 -19.47
N GLU A 376 28.20 19.25 -18.81
CA GLU A 376 28.04 19.28 -17.37
C GLU A 376 27.21 18.08 -16.89
N ARG A 377 26.12 17.74 -17.60
CA ARG A 377 25.33 16.54 -17.31
C ARG A 377 26.14 15.26 -17.51
N ALA A 378 26.90 15.17 -18.62
CA ALA A 378 27.80 14.04 -18.87
C ALA A 378 28.86 13.90 -17.76
N LYS A 379 29.41 15.01 -17.28
CA LYS A 379 30.38 15.02 -16.17
C LYS A 379 29.77 14.46 -14.88
N CYS A 380 28.52 14.84 -14.52
CA CYS A 380 27.85 14.28 -13.34
C CYS A 380 27.66 12.76 -13.46
N ILE A 381 27.31 12.25 -14.64
CA ILE A 381 27.15 10.82 -14.88
C ILE A 381 28.50 10.10 -14.76
N ASN A 382 29.59 10.67 -15.28
CA ASN A 382 30.92 10.10 -15.15
C ASN A 382 31.40 10.09 -13.69
N VAL A 383 31.14 11.15 -12.91
CA VAL A 383 31.42 11.18 -11.46
C VAL A 383 30.67 10.06 -10.75
N LEU A 384 29.39 9.83 -11.08
CA LEU A 384 28.64 8.70 -10.52
C LEU A 384 29.27 7.34 -10.88
N ALA A 385 29.73 7.17 -12.12
CA ALA A 385 30.43 5.97 -12.56
C ALA A 385 31.73 5.73 -11.78
N ASP A 386 32.50 6.79 -11.52
CA ASP A 386 33.73 6.74 -10.72
C ASP A 386 33.45 6.43 -9.24
N LEU A 387 32.37 6.99 -8.68
CA LEU A 387 31.92 6.68 -7.31
C LEU A 387 31.51 5.21 -7.15
N LEU A 388 30.85 4.60 -8.14
CA LEU A 388 30.50 3.17 -8.11
C LEU A 388 31.75 2.27 -8.06
N GLU A 389 32.85 2.66 -8.69
CA GLU A 389 34.10 1.92 -8.67
C GLU A 389 34.91 2.17 -7.38
N THR A 390 35.01 3.42 -6.94
CA THR A 390 35.82 3.81 -5.78
C THR A 390 35.17 3.39 -4.45
N ARG A 391 33.85 3.44 -4.36
CA ARG A 391 33.07 3.06 -3.14
C ARG A 391 32.50 1.64 -3.22
N GLN A 392 33.12 0.76 -4.02
CA GLN A 392 32.66 -0.61 -4.25
C GLN A 392 32.49 -1.39 -2.95
N LYS A 393 33.43 -1.26 -2.00
CA LYS A 393 33.38 -2.01 -0.72
C LYS A 393 32.17 -1.65 0.12
N GLU A 394 31.87 -0.38 0.23
CA GLU A 394 30.73 0.15 0.99
C GLU A 394 29.40 -0.26 0.34
N ILE A 395 29.32 -0.19 -0.98
CA ILE A 395 28.12 -0.66 -1.72
C ILE A 395 27.85 -2.15 -1.42
N LEU A 396 28.88 -2.98 -1.48
CA LEU A 396 28.75 -4.41 -1.23
C LEU A 396 28.41 -4.73 0.23
N GLN A 397 28.90 -3.92 1.19
CA GLN A 397 28.55 -4.06 2.61
C GLN A 397 27.07 -3.76 2.86
N GLU A 398 26.54 -2.67 2.28
CA GLU A 398 25.11 -2.34 2.38
C GLU A 398 24.23 -3.39 1.67
N ASN A 399 24.69 -3.92 0.53
CA ASN A 399 24.00 -4.98 -0.17
C ASN A 399 23.99 -6.32 0.61
N ALA A 400 25.05 -6.63 1.33
CA ALA A 400 25.10 -7.81 2.18
C ALA A 400 24.02 -7.78 3.29
N LYS A 401 23.75 -6.60 3.88
CA LYS A 401 22.67 -6.42 4.87
C LYS A 401 21.30 -6.74 4.28
N ASP A 402 21.05 -6.31 3.04
CA ASP A 402 19.78 -6.59 2.34
C ASP A 402 19.64 -8.08 2.01
N LEU A 403 20.75 -8.74 1.59
CA LEU A 403 20.76 -10.17 1.30
C LEU A 403 20.51 -11.01 2.56
N ASP A 404 21.16 -10.70 3.68
CA ASP A 404 20.96 -11.38 4.97
C ASP A 404 19.51 -11.25 5.45
N ALA A 405 18.92 -10.07 5.31
CA ALA A 405 17.52 -9.84 5.66
C ALA A 405 16.56 -10.63 4.74
N ALA A 406 16.85 -10.67 3.43
CA ALA A 406 16.05 -11.37 2.43
C ALA A 406 16.12 -12.90 2.60
N GLU A 407 17.29 -13.47 2.97
CA GLU A 407 17.43 -14.90 3.28
C GLU A 407 16.64 -15.29 4.53
N LYS A 408 16.69 -14.49 5.60
CA LYS A 408 15.91 -14.70 6.83
C LYS A 408 14.41 -14.68 6.59
N THR A 409 13.94 -13.90 5.62
CA THR A 409 12.52 -13.84 5.24
C THR A 409 12.11 -14.92 4.23
N GLY A 410 13.03 -15.79 3.79
CA GLY A 410 12.74 -16.90 2.88
C GLY A 410 12.47 -16.45 1.45
N LEU A 411 13.09 -15.37 0.97
CA LEU A 411 12.90 -14.87 -0.39
C LEU A 411 13.35 -15.93 -1.43
N ALA A 412 12.59 -16.05 -2.52
CA ALA A 412 12.88 -17.01 -3.58
C ALA A 412 14.29 -16.79 -4.18
N LYS A 413 15.03 -17.87 -4.46
CA LYS A 413 16.42 -17.80 -5.01
C LYS A 413 16.58 -16.91 -6.24
N ALA A 414 15.57 -16.88 -7.13
CA ALA A 414 15.57 -16.02 -8.30
C ALA A 414 15.54 -14.52 -7.95
N LEU A 415 14.85 -14.14 -6.86
CA LEU A 415 14.80 -12.76 -6.37
C LEU A 415 16.08 -12.39 -5.62
N LEU A 416 16.67 -13.33 -4.85
CA LEU A 416 18.00 -13.14 -4.23
C LEU A 416 19.08 -12.88 -5.28
N SER A 417 19.09 -13.62 -6.39
CA SER A 417 20.03 -13.40 -7.50
C SER A 417 19.88 -12.01 -8.15
N ARG A 418 18.66 -11.47 -8.21
CA ARG A 418 18.39 -10.10 -8.69
C ARG A 418 18.84 -9.04 -7.70
N LEU A 419 18.67 -9.30 -6.40
CA LEU A 419 19.06 -8.39 -5.32
C LEU A 419 20.57 -8.27 -5.18
N SER A 420 21.31 -9.36 -5.48
CA SER A 420 22.76 -9.45 -5.29
C SER A 420 23.52 -8.54 -6.24
N LEU A 421 24.36 -7.66 -5.69
CA LEU A 421 25.39 -6.91 -6.39
C LEU A 421 26.72 -7.65 -6.29
N THR A 422 27.51 -7.63 -7.37
CA THR A 422 28.85 -8.21 -7.43
C THR A 422 29.84 -7.20 -8.00
N PRO A 423 31.15 -7.35 -7.74
CA PRO A 423 32.16 -6.47 -8.36
C PRO A 423 32.06 -6.41 -9.87
N ALA A 424 31.78 -7.54 -10.53
CA ALA A 424 31.62 -7.61 -11.99
C ALA A 424 30.39 -6.82 -12.45
N LYS A 425 29.24 -6.94 -11.73
CA LYS A 425 28.04 -6.15 -12.04
C LYS A 425 28.29 -4.66 -11.87
N LEU A 426 28.98 -4.22 -10.81
CA LEU A 426 29.29 -2.81 -10.58
C LEU A 426 30.21 -2.25 -11.65
N LYS A 427 31.22 -3.02 -12.09
CA LYS A 427 32.12 -2.63 -13.20
C LYS A 427 31.34 -2.51 -14.54
N SER A 428 30.47 -3.46 -14.83
CA SER A 428 29.61 -3.40 -16.02
C SER A 428 28.65 -2.21 -15.98
N LEU A 429 28.10 -1.93 -14.78
CA LEU A 429 27.23 -0.78 -14.54
C LEU A 429 27.95 0.54 -14.79
N SER A 430 29.15 0.70 -14.22
CA SER A 430 30.00 1.90 -14.43
C SER A 430 30.31 2.11 -15.90
N ALA A 431 30.68 1.06 -16.64
CA ALA A 431 30.91 1.14 -18.09
C ALA A 431 29.66 1.59 -18.86
N GLY A 432 28.47 1.05 -18.49
CA GLY A 432 27.19 1.47 -19.06
C GLY A 432 26.86 2.94 -18.77
N LEU A 433 27.16 3.44 -17.58
CA LEU A 433 26.97 4.86 -17.23
C LEU A 433 27.86 5.76 -18.08
N ARG A 434 29.12 5.40 -18.31
CA ARG A 434 30.02 6.18 -19.17
C ARG A 434 29.52 6.23 -20.62
N GLN A 435 28.91 5.15 -21.11
CA GLN A 435 28.28 5.17 -22.43
C GLN A 435 27.08 6.13 -22.45
N ILE A 436 26.19 6.10 -21.43
CA ILE A 436 25.07 7.06 -21.29
C ILE A 436 25.60 8.50 -21.24
N ALA A 437 26.73 8.76 -20.57
CA ALA A 437 27.35 10.06 -20.53
C ALA A 437 27.75 10.56 -21.91
N ASN A 438 28.38 9.72 -22.72
CA ASN A 438 28.76 10.08 -24.08
C ASN A 438 27.54 10.35 -24.99
N ASP A 439 26.49 9.51 -24.88
CA ASP A 439 25.27 9.67 -25.65
C ASP A 439 24.49 10.96 -25.24
N SER A 440 24.65 11.41 -23.98
CA SER A 440 23.95 12.58 -23.44
C SER A 440 24.27 13.90 -24.15
N LEU A 441 25.40 13.98 -24.84
CA LEU A 441 25.87 15.20 -25.51
C LEU A 441 24.95 15.66 -26.66
N THR A 442 24.20 14.75 -27.27
CA THR A 442 23.42 15.04 -28.47
C THR A 442 21.91 14.75 -28.34
N ILE A 443 21.46 14.28 -27.19
CA ILE A 443 20.08 13.78 -27.04
C ILE A 443 19.07 14.91 -26.85
N VAL A 444 19.36 15.86 -25.96
CA VAL A 444 18.45 17.00 -25.68
C VAL A 444 18.69 18.09 -26.72
N GLY A 445 17.62 18.59 -27.33
CA GLY A 445 17.68 19.58 -28.39
C GLY A 445 17.96 19.00 -29.79
N ARG A 446 18.08 17.65 -29.93
CA ARG A 446 18.29 17.01 -31.22
C ARG A 446 17.13 17.31 -32.17
N VAL A 447 17.43 17.79 -33.37
CA VAL A 447 16.44 18.04 -34.42
C VAL A 447 16.05 16.71 -35.08
N LEU A 448 14.80 16.35 -34.98
CA LEU A 448 14.23 15.14 -35.56
C LEU A 448 13.64 15.38 -36.95
N ARG A 449 13.07 16.58 -37.15
CA ARG A 449 12.45 16.97 -38.42
C ARG A 449 12.54 18.46 -38.63
N ARG A 450 12.80 18.87 -39.86
CA ARG A 450 12.75 20.25 -40.32
C ARG A 450 11.76 20.35 -41.48
N THR A 451 10.92 21.38 -41.47
CA THR A 451 9.93 21.63 -42.51
C THR A 451 9.94 23.12 -42.82
N GLN A 452 10.16 23.49 -44.05
CA GLN A 452 9.99 24.85 -44.51
C GLN A 452 8.49 25.11 -44.78
N LEU A 453 7.88 25.94 -43.98
CA LEU A 453 6.47 26.28 -44.08
C LEU A 453 6.23 27.37 -45.15
N ALA A 454 7.13 28.36 -45.22
CA ALA A 454 7.16 29.43 -46.22
C ALA A 454 8.61 29.93 -46.33
N GLU A 455 8.85 30.87 -47.25
CA GLU A 455 10.14 31.53 -47.38
C GLU A 455 10.53 32.24 -46.04
N GLY A 456 11.68 31.93 -45.49
CA GLY A 456 12.16 32.43 -44.19
C GLY A 456 11.39 31.93 -42.96
N LEU A 457 10.43 30.95 -43.10
CA LEU A 457 9.66 30.37 -42.01
C LEU A 457 9.92 28.87 -41.89
N GLU A 458 10.62 28.45 -40.84
CA GLU A 458 11.02 27.07 -40.61
C GLU A 458 10.36 26.50 -39.33
N LEU A 459 9.83 25.29 -39.44
CA LEU A 459 9.34 24.51 -38.33
C LEU A 459 10.30 23.37 -38.03
N ARG A 460 10.79 23.29 -36.79
CA ARG A 460 11.68 22.23 -36.31
C ARG A 460 10.99 21.40 -35.22
N GLN A 461 11.10 20.12 -35.33
CA GLN A 461 10.74 19.19 -34.27
C GLN A 461 12.02 18.82 -33.52
N ILE A 462 12.08 19.13 -32.23
CA ILE A 462 13.25 18.88 -31.39
C ILE A 462 12.90 18.03 -30.18
N THR A 463 13.86 17.26 -29.67
CA THR A 463 13.74 16.51 -28.43
C THR A 463 13.86 17.43 -27.23
N VAL A 464 12.95 17.28 -26.25
CA VAL A 464 12.98 18.04 -24.97
C VAL A 464 12.70 17.11 -23.79
N PRO A 465 13.15 17.45 -22.57
CA PRO A 465 12.83 16.69 -21.38
C PRO A 465 11.30 16.60 -21.16
N ILE A 466 10.85 15.48 -20.61
CA ILE A 466 9.45 15.29 -20.22
C ILE A 466 9.12 16.17 -19.00
N GLY A 467 10.02 16.22 -18.03
CA GLY A 467 9.86 16.97 -16.78
C GLY A 467 10.28 16.16 -15.57
N VAL A 468 9.36 15.81 -14.68
CA VAL A 468 9.61 14.97 -13.50
C VAL A 468 9.02 13.57 -13.73
N LEU A 469 9.87 12.57 -13.63
CA LEU A 469 9.53 11.17 -13.77
C LEU A 469 9.37 10.52 -12.39
N LEU A 470 8.34 9.68 -12.21
CA LEU A 470 8.23 8.77 -11.07
C LEU A 470 8.50 7.34 -11.54
N VAL A 471 9.62 6.76 -11.11
CA VAL A 471 9.99 5.39 -11.46
C VAL A 471 9.85 4.48 -10.23
N ILE A 472 9.03 3.43 -10.37
CA ILE A 472 8.77 2.45 -9.32
C ILE A 472 9.35 1.12 -9.77
N PHE A 473 10.26 0.52 -8.97
CA PHE A 473 10.95 -0.72 -9.32
C PHE A 473 11.07 -1.65 -8.11
N GLU A 474 11.16 -2.96 -8.37
CA GLU A 474 11.24 -4.02 -7.36
C GLU A 474 12.57 -4.77 -7.45
N SER A 475 13.15 -5.15 -6.31
CA SER A 475 14.25 -6.12 -6.14
C SER A 475 15.48 -5.96 -7.06
N ARG A 476 15.80 -4.73 -7.50
CA ARG A 476 16.92 -4.45 -8.41
C ARG A 476 17.67 -3.20 -8.02
N PRO A 477 18.60 -3.25 -7.07
CA PRO A 477 19.37 -2.08 -6.66
C PRO A 477 20.25 -1.51 -7.79
N ASP A 478 20.71 -2.35 -8.73
CA ASP A 478 21.45 -1.95 -9.94
C ASP A 478 20.66 -1.01 -10.85
N SER A 479 19.35 -1.02 -10.79
CA SER A 479 18.51 -0.14 -11.61
C SER A 479 18.56 1.33 -11.17
N LEU A 480 18.83 1.62 -9.90
CA LEU A 480 18.82 3.00 -9.37
C LEU A 480 19.87 3.90 -10.06
N PRO A 481 21.17 3.53 -10.13
CA PRO A 481 22.16 4.36 -10.81
C PRO A 481 21.90 4.50 -12.31
N GLN A 482 21.40 3.43 -12.97
CA GLN A 482 21.08 3.48 -14.40
C GLN A 482 19.95 4.45 -14.69
N VAL A 483 18.84 4.36 -13.94
CA VAL A 483 17.70 5.26 -14.13
C VAL A 483 18.06 6.69 -13.76
N ALA A 484 18.89 6.90 -12.73
CA ALA A 484 19.41 8.21 -12.38
C ALA A 484 20.26 8.81 -13.52
N ALA A 485 21.17 8.03 -14.12
CA ALA A 485 21.98 8.47 -15.25
C ALA A 485 21.14 8.81 -16.48
N LEU A 486 20.11 7.99 -16.79
CA LEU A 486 19.17 8.25 -17.87
C LEU A 486 18.38 9.56 -17.64
N ALA A 487 17.96 9.82 -16.40
CA ALA A 487 17.28 11.07 -16.05
C ALA A 487 18.21 12.27 -16.19
N MET A 488 19.47 12.18 -15.70
CA MET A 488 20.48 13.22 -15.88
C MET A 488 20.74 13.50 -17.37
N SER A 489 20.96 12.44 -18.16
CA SER A 489 21.22 12.51 -19.60
C SER A 489 20.10 13.24 -20.35
N SER A 490 18.85 12.91 -20.03
CA SER A 490 17.66 13.49 -20.65
C SER A 490 17.16 14.77 -19.95
N ALA A 491 17.91 15.29 -18.97
CA ALA A 491 17.60 16.49 -18.17
C ALA A 491 16.22 16.44 -17.46
N ASN A 492 15.79 15.26 -17.05
CA ASN A 492 14.54 15.04 -16.31
C ASN A 492 14.81 15.04 -14.79
N GLY A 493 13.87 15.57 -14.00
CA GLY A 493 13.79 15.30 -12.57
C GLY A 493 13.30 13.87 -12.33
N LEU A 494 13.66 13.29 -11.18
CA LEU A 494 13.38 11.88 -10.93
C LEU A 494 13.01 11.62 -9.47
N LEU A 495 11.88 10.96 -9.29
CA LEU A 495 11.45 10.36 -8.04
C LEU A 495 11.55 8.84 -8.19
N LEU A 496 12.32 8.22 -7.31
CA LEU A 496 12.59 6.78 -7.33
C LEU A 496 11.89 6.10 -6.17
N LYS A 497 11.21 4.99 -6.43
CA LYS A 497 10.63 4.12 -5.42
C LYS A 497 11.16 2.71 -5.61
N GLY A 498 12.12 2.33 -4.77
CA GLY A 498 12.65 0.97 -4.73
C GLY A 498 11.84 0.01 -3.89
N GLY A 499 12.09 -1.29 -4.04
CA GLY A 499 11.56 -2.34 -3.18
C GLY A 499 12.18 -2.30 -1.77
N LYS A 500 11.44 -2.77 -0.77
CA LYS A 500 11.90 -2.79 0.64
C LYS A 500 13.08 -3.74 0.86
N GLU A 501 13.14 -4.80 0.07
CA GLU A 501 14.20 -5.81 0.09
C GLU A 501 15.58 -5.28 -0.30
N ALA A 502 15.66 -4.09 -0.92
CA ALA A 502 16.89 -3.41 -1.32
C ALA A 502 17.08 -2.05 -0.61
N ALA A 503 16.50 -1.87 0.57
CA ALA A 503 16.42 -0.57 1.23
C ALA A 503 17.79 0.03 1.56
N ASN A 504 18.73 -0.76 2.10
CA ASN A 504 20.07 -0.31 2.45
C ASN A 504 20.89 0.01 1.20
N SER A 505 20.89 -0.88 0.21
CA SER A 505 21.55 -0.65 -1.08
C SER A 505 21.03 0.59 -1.78
N ASN A 506 19.70 0.75 -1.88
CA ASN A 506 19.09 1.90 -2.54
C ASN A 506 19.41 3.23 -1.83
N ARG A 507 19.42 3.23 -0.49
CA ARG A 507 19.78 4.42 0.30
C ARG A 507 21.21 4.86 0.00
N TYR A 508 22.17 3.94 0.10
CA TYR A 508 23.58 4.25 -0.14
C TYR A 508 23.84 4.67 -1.60
N LEU A 509 23.27 3.98 -2.58
CA LEU A 509 23.37 4.36 -3.98
C LEU A 509 22.76 5.75 -4.26
N MET A 510 21.69 6.12 -3.56
CA MET A 510 21.11 7.47 -3.67
C MET A 510 22.05 8.55 -3.10
N GLU A 511 22.78 8.26 -2.02
CA GLU A 511 23.80 9.16 -1.50
C GLU A 511 24.88 9.46 -2.54
N LEU A 512 25.35 8.44 -3.28
CA LEU A 512 26.31 8.62 -4.37
C LEU A 512 25.73 9.44 -5.53
N VAL A 513 24.45 9.25 -5.88
CA VAL A 513 23.77 10.08 -6.89
C VAL A 513 23.71 11.54 -6.46
N LYS A 514 23.39 11.80 -5.18
CA LYS A 514 23.36 13.19 -4.64
C LYS A 514 24.75 13.81 -4.61
N GLU A 515 25.80 13.03 -4.27
CA GLU A 515 27.19 13.45 -4.30
C GLU A 515 27.59 13.85 -5.71
N ALA A 516 27.25 13.04 -6.72
CA ALA A 516 27.56 13.37 -8.12
C ALA A 516 26.86 14.66 -8.62
N LEU A 517 25.65 14.95 -8.16
CA LEU A 517 24.89 16.14 -8.52
C LEU A 517 25.22 17.39 -7.67
N SER A 518 25.96 17.23 -6.57
CA SER A 518 26.25 18.32 -5.65
C SER A 518 27.05 19.44 -6.29
N SER A 519 28.00 19.11 -7.18
CA SER A 519 28.88 20.07 -7.85
C SER A 519 28.14 21.06 -8.76
N VAL A 520 26.93 20.69 -9.23
CA VAL A 520 26.09 21.51 -10.12
C VAL A 520 24.84 22.07 -9.42
N GLY A 521 24.73 21.88 -8.11
CA GLY A 521 23.58 22.37 -7.32
C GLY A 521 22.25 21.67 -7.62
N ALA A 522 22.28 20.49 -8.27
CA ALA A 522 21.08 19.76 -8.69
C ALA A 522 20.76 18.53 -7.82
N SER A 523 21.29 18.44 -6.59
CA SER A 523 21.11 17.28 -5.70
C SER A 523 19.63 16.94 -5.40
N ASN A 524 18.74 17.92 -5.47
CA ASN A 524 17.31 17.75 -5.24
C ASN A 524 16.55 17.28 -6.49
N ALA A 525 17.18 17.22 -7.66
CA ALA A 525 16.55 16.79 -8.90
C ALA A 525 16.16 15.29 -8.87
N ILE A 526 16.91 14.49 -8.11
CA ILE A 526 16.71 13.06 -7.97
C ILE A 526 16.51 12.72 -6.49
N SER A 527 15.42 12.05 -6.16
CA SER A 527 15.09 11.70 -4.78
C SER A 527 14.54 10.27 -4.68
N LEU A 528 14.87 9.58 -3.57
CA LEU A 528 14.36 8.25 -3.24
C LEU A 528 13.17 8.40 -2.29
N ILE A 529 12.07 7.74 -2.60
CA ILE A 529 10.86 7.66 -1.77
C ILE A 529 10.96 6.41 -0.90
N SER A 530 10.89 6.58 0.42
CA SER A 530 11.17 5.52 1.39
C SER A 530 9.98 4.58 1.63
N THR A 531 8.74 5.08 1.63
CA THR A 531 7.57 4.28 2.00
C THR A 531 6.65 3.93 0.82
N ARG A 532 5.91 2.80 0.91
CA ARG A 532 4.93 2.39 -0.11
C ARG A 532 3.69 3.30 -0.11
N GLU A 533 3.42 3.90 1.02
CA GLU A 533 2.26 4.76 1.26
C GLU A 533 2.33 6.07 0.48
N ASP A 534 3.55 6.58 0.28
CA ASP A 534 3.79 7.83 -0.44
C ASP A 534 3.48 7.74 -1.95
N VAL A 535 3.45 6.53 -2.52
CA VAL A 535 3.15 6.34 -3.95
C VAL A 535 1.73 6.79 -4.30
N GLY A 536 0.74 6.48 -3.46
CA GLY A 536 -0.65 6.90 -3.69
C GLY A 536 -0.81 8.41 -3.74
N ASP A 537 -0.12 9.13 -2.86
CA ASP A 537 -0.14 10.59 -2.83
C ASP A 537 0.56 11.16 -4.07
N LEU A 538 1.73 10.62 -4.45
CA LEU A 538 2.45 11.01 -5.67
C LEU A 538 1.60 10.85 -6.94
N LEU A 539 0.80 9.78 -7.06
CA LEU A 539 -0.06 9.55 -8.21
C LEU A 539 -1.20 10.58 -8.35
N SER A 540 -1.48 11.36 -7.30
CA SER A 540 -2.44 12.48 -7.33
C SER A 540 -1.80 13.82 -7.72
N MET A 541 -0.45 13.92 -7.72
CA MET A 541 0.30 15.18 -7.86
C MET A 541 0.63 15.53 -9.32
N GLY A 542 -0.37 15.59 -10.20
CA GLY A 542 -0.17 15.93 -11.63
C GLY A 542 0.44 17.31 -11.91
N LYS A 543 0.54 18.21 -10.91
CA LYS A 543 1.26 19.48 -11.04
C LYS A 543 2.79 19.32 -10.90
N HIS A 544 3.25 18.28 -10.22
CA HIS A 544 4.66 18.06 -9.90
C HIS A 544 5.28 16.87 -10.64
N ILE A 545 4.48 15.92 -11.12
CA ILE A 545 4.92 14.70 -11.80
C ILE A 545 4.27 14.64 -13.19
N ASP A 546 5.08 14.40 -14.21
CA ASP A 546 4.66 14.39 -15.61
C ASP A 546 4.45 12.99 -16.18
N LEU A 547 5.17 11.97 -15.65
CA LEU A 547 5.10 10.59 -16.13
C LEU A 547 5.42 9.61 -15.02
N VAL A 548 4.67 8.49 -14.95
CA VAL A 548 4.92 7.38 -14.04
C VAL A 548 5.38 6.16 -14.84
N ILE A 549 6.46 5.51 -14.39
CA ILE A 549 7.06 4.34 -15.03
C ILE A 549 7.16 3.21 -13.99
N PRO A 550 6.14 2.34 -13.86
CA PRO A 550 6.21 1.18 -13.00
C PRO A 550 7.00 0.04 -13.66
N ARG A 551 7.89 -0.61 -12.88
CA ARG A 551 8.72 -1.74 -13.26
C ARG A 551 8.63 -2.82 -12.20
N GLY A 552 7.81 -3.83 -12.41
CA GLY A 552 7.58 -4.91 -11.45
C GLY A 552 6.55 -5.91 -11.97
N SER A 553 5.81 -6.53 -11.07
CA SER A 553 4.75 -7.49 -11.40
C SER A 553 3.60 -6.85 -12.17
N SER A 554 2.87 -7.66 -12.95
CA SER A 554 1.67 -7.22 -13.69
C SER A 554 0.61 -6.59 -12.79
N ASP A 555 0.46 -7.12 -11.56
CA ASP A 555 -0.48 -6.60 -10.57
C ASP A 555 -0.08 -5.21 -10.06
N LEU A 556 1.23 -4.98 -9.84
CA LEU A 556 1.74 -3.65 -9.49
C LEU A 556 1.45 -2.63 -10.59
N VAL A 557 1.77 -2.98 -11.84
CA VAL A 557 1.56 -2.10 -13.00
C VAL A 557 0.09 -1.76 -13.15
N ARG A 558 -0.81 -2.74 -13.05
CA ARG A 558 -2.26 -2.55 -13.14
C ARG A 558 -2.77 -1.66 -12.00
N THR A 559 -2.34 -1.93 -10.77
CA THR A 559 -2.73 -1.13 -9.60
C THR A 559 -2.33 0.35 -9.76
N ILE A 560 -1.13 0.61 -10.28
CA ILE A 560 -0.66 1.98 -10.51
C ILE A 560 -1.44 2.64 -11.64
N GLN A 561 -1.76 1.91 -12.72
CA GLN A 561 -2.59 2.43 -13.82
C GLN A 561 -4.01 2.79 -13.35
N GLU A 562 -4.61 1.97 -12.49
CA GLU A 562 -5.94 2.22 -11.92
C GLU A 562 -5.96 3.41 -10.94
N GLN A 563 -4.89 3.58 -10.16
CA GLN A 563 -4.78 4.65 -9.17
C GLN A 563 -4.41 6.01 -9.79
N SER A 564 -3.65 6.01 -10.89
CA SER A 564 -3.22 7.24 -11.55
C SER A 564 -4.32 7.80 -12.46
N LYS A 565 -5.03 8.83 -11.97
CA LYS A 565 -6.15 9.44 -12.71
C LYS A 565 -5.70 10.55 -13.68
N HIS A 566 -4.62 11.25 -13.36
CA HIS A 566 -4.23 12.48 -14.07
C HIS A 566 -2.80 12.44 -14.64
N ILE A 567 -1.97 11.50 -14.20
CA ILE A 567 -0.60 11.38 -14.67
C ILE A 567 -0.51 10.20 -15.63
N PRO A 568 0.05 10.36 -16.85
CA PRO A 568 0.28 9.25 -17.76
C PRO A 568 1.14 8.16 -17.13
N VAL A 569 0.79 6.88 -17.37
CA VAL A 569 1.53 5.73 -16.87
C VAL A 569 2.11 4.95 -18.04
N LEU A 570 3.44 4.92 -18.15
CA LEU A 570 4.15 4.08 -19.11
C LEU A 570 4.45 2.73 -18.45
N GLY A 571 3.44 1.85 -18.41
CA GLY A 571 3.53 0.55 -17.76
C GLY A 571 3.76 -0.59 -18.74
N HIS A 572 4.72 -1.46 -18.43
CA HIS A 572 4.91 -2.74 -19.07
C HIS A 572 4.66 -3.85 -18.06
N ALA A 573 3.61 -4.66 -18.27
CA ALA A 573 3.28 -5.74 -17.34
C ALA A 573 4.08 -7.01 -17.66
N GLU A 574 3.99 -7.51 -18.90
CA GLU A 574 4.63 -8.77 -19.31
C GLU A 574 5.24 -8.60 -20.71
N GLY A 575 6.45 -9.13 -20.91
CA GLY A 575 7.04 -9.27 -22.22
C GLY A 575 6.82 -10.69 -22.72
N ILE A 576 6.21 -10.85 -23.90
CA ILE A 576 6.09 -12.17 -24.54
C ILE A 576 6.94 -12.14 -25.78
N CYS A 577 8.21 -12.54 -25.62
CA CYS A 577 9.19 -12.49 -26.67
C CYS A 577 9.05 -13.68 -27.62
N HIS A 578 9.20 -13.42 -28.92
CA HIS A 578 9.03 -14.40 -29.97
C HIS A 578 10.35 -14.68 -30.66
N VAL A 579 10.60 -15.94 -30.96
CA VAL A 579 11.64 -16.37 -31.95
C VAL A 579 10.92 -17.04 -33.11
N PHE A 580 11.22 -16.58 -34.34
CA PHE A 580 10.66 -17.15 -35.54
C PHE A 580 11.77 -17.87 -36.32
N VAL A 581 11.56 -19.16 -36.61
CA VAL A 581 12.42 -19.97 -37.45
C VAL A 581 11.76 -20.12 -38.83
N ASP A 582 12.28 -19.37 -39.79
CA ASP A 582 11.77 -19.37 -41.16
C ASP A 582 12.18 -20.62 -41.97
N LYS A 583 11.56 -20.83 -43.12
CA LYS A 583 11.79 -21.98 -44.01
C LYS A 583 13.25 -22.09 -44.46
N ASP A 584 13.94 -20.96 -44.67
CA ASP A 584 15.32 -20.86 -45.17
C ASP A 584 16.35 -20.68 -44.02
N ALA A 585 15.94 -20.87 -42.76
CA ALA A 585 16.83 -20.74 -41.61
C ALA A 585 17.87 -21.85 -41.54
N ASP A 586 19.11 -21.49 -41.18
CA ASP A 586 20.12 -22.45 -40.76
C ASP A 586 19.71 -23.11 -39.45
N LEU A 587 19.36 -24.40 -39.52
CA LEU A 587 18.80 -25.12 -38.37
C LEU A 587 19.78 -25.26 -37.20
N SER A 588 21.10 -25.32 -37.47
CA SER A 588 22.10 -25.40 -36.42
C SER A 588 22.25 -24.08 -35.65
N LYS A 589 22.19 -22.95 -36.35
CA LYS A 589 22.15 -21.62 -35.75
C LYS A 589 20.84 -21.39 -35.00
N ALA A 590 19.72 -21.77 -35.63
CA ALA A 590 18.38 -21.65 -35.01
C ALA A 590 18.30 -22.39 -33.67
N LEU A 591 18.84 -23.61 -33.59
CA LEU A 591 18.87 -24.37 -32.32
C LEU A 591 19.64 -23.64 -31.20
N LYS A 592 20.81 -23.07 -31.54
CA LYS A 592 21.62 -22.28 -30.60
C LYS A 592 20.89 -21.03 -30.14
N ILE A 593 20.29 -20.29 -31.07
CA ILE A 593 19.54 -19.06 -30.77
C ILE A 593 18.32 -19.37 -29.90
N VAL A 594 17.58 -20.43 -30.19
CA VAL A 594 16.42 -20.86 -29.39
C VAL A 594 16.84 -21.23 -27.96
N ARG A 595 17.96 -21.97 -27.82
CA ARG A 595 18.50 -22.32 -26.50
C ARG A 595 18.90 -21.06 -25.72
N ASP A 596 19.72 -20.21 -26.33
CA ASP A 596 20.24 -18.99 -25.70
C ASP A 596 19.10 -18.06 -25.29
N SER A 597 18.17 -17.77 -26.20
CA SER A 597 17.05 -16.86 -25.93
C SER A 597 16.09 -17.34 -24.82
N LYS A 598 16.03 -18.64 -24.52
CA LYS A 598 15.18 -19.20 -23.46
C LYS A 598 15.93 -19.56 -22.19
N CYS A 599 17.15 -20.14 -22.32
CA CYS A 599 17.80 -20.86 -21.23
C CYS A 599 18.93 -20.07 -20.55
N ASP A 600 19.46 -19.01 -21.16
CA ASP A 600 20.50 -18.17 -20.55
C ASP A 600 20.01 -17.52 -19.24
N TYR A 601 18.88 -16.81 -19.32
CA TYR A 601 18.26 -16.21 -18.14
C TYR A 601 16.71 -16.30 -18.21
N PRO A 602 16.12 -17.45 -17.85
CA PRO A 602 14.67 -17.70 -18.03
C PRO A 602 13.74 -16.74 -17.26
N ALA A 603 14.25 -16.09 -16.20
CA ALA A 603 13.52 -15.15 -15.38
C ALA A 603 13.52 -13.71 -15.96
N ALA A 604 14.24 -13.45 -17.05
CA ALA A 604 14.26 -12.15 -17.70
C ALA A 604 12.96 -11.90 -18.47
N CYS A 605 12.52 -10.63 -18.49
CA CYS A 605 11.33 -10.24 -19.25
C CYS A 605 11.49 -10.33 -20.78
N ASN A 606 12.72 -10.46 -21.25
CA ASN A 606 13.09 -10.64 -22.66
C ASN A 606 13.47 -12.08 -23.01
N ALA A 607 13.32 -13.04 -22.09
CA ALA A 607 13.46 -14.44 -22.41
C ALA A 607 12.36 -14.88 -23.38
N MET A 608 12.71 -15.74 -24.34
CA MET A 608 11.74 -16.26 -25.31
C MET A 608 10.57 -16.96 -24.61
N GLU A 609 9.36 -16.55 -24.92
CA GLU A 609 8.10 -17.17 -24.46
C GLU A 609 7.40 -17.94 -25.59
N THR A 610 7.56 -17.48 -26.81
CA THR A 610 6.92 -18.06 -27.97
C THR A 610 7.96 -18.43 -29.04
N LEU A 611 7.93 -19.69 -29.49
CA LEU A 611 8.72 -20.15 -30.62
C LEU A 611 7.78 -20.44 -31.80
N LEU A 612 8.00 -19.77 -32.89
CA LEU A 612 7.31 -19.99 -34.16
C LEU A 612 8.24 -20.77 -35.12
N ILE A 613 7.78 -21.90 -35.59
CA ILE A 613 8.57 -22.76 -36.51
C ILE A 613 7.79 -22.89 -37.82
N HIS A 614 8.45 -22.63 -38.93
CA HIS A 614 7.86 -22.86 -40.25
C HIS A 614 7.49 -24.34 -40.44
N GLU A 615 6.38 -24.63 -41.08
CA GLU A 615 5.86 -26.01 -41.24
C GLU A 615 6.80 -26.99 -41.91
N SER A 616 7.70 -26.50 -42.79
CA SER A 616 8.71 -27.33 -43.46
C SER A 616 9.65 -28.04 -42.47
N HIS A 617 9.89 -27.42 -41.28
CA HIS A 617 10.79 -27.97 -40.26
C HIS A 617 10.06 -28.85 -39.23
N MET A 618 8.75 -28.97 -39.34
CA MET A 618 7.95 -29.83 -38.44
C MET A 618 8.03 -31.31 -38.79
N LYS A 619 8.36 -31.64 -40.06
CA LYS A 619 8.45 -33.02 -40.55
C LYS A 619 9.85 -33.63 -40.40
N GLY A 620 10.87 -32.83 -40.08
CA GLY A 620 12.26 -33.25 -39.90
C GLY A 620 12.62 -33.46 -38.42
N SER A 621 13.91 -33.69 -38.14
CA SER A 621 14.46 -33.87 -36.78
C SER A 621 14.45 -32.58 -35.96
N PHE A 622 14.47 -31.40 -36.62
CA PHE A 622 14.67 -30.12 -35.97
C PHE A 622 13.68 -29.86 -34.81
N PHE A 623 12.38 -30.13 -35.01
CA PHE A 623 11.40 -29.98 -33.99
C PHE A 623 11.68 -30.88 -32.78
N SER A 624 12.02 -32.15 -33.02
CA SER A 624 12.40 -33.09 -31.98
C SER A 624 13.69 -32.67 -31.26
N ASP A 625 14.67 -32.15 -31.99
CA ASP A 625 15.92 -31.66 -31.43
C ASP A 625 15.71 -30.44 -30.52
N VAL A 626 14.84 -29.50 -30.93
CA VAL A 626 14.44 -28.35 -30.08
C VAL A 626 13.74 -28.83 -28.81
N CYS A 627 12.78 -29.76 -28.93
CA CYS A 627 12.05 -30.30 -27.77
C CYS A 627 12.99 -31.01 -26.79
N ASN A 628 13.88 -31.86 -27.31
CA ASN A 628 14.85 -32.58 -26.48
C ASN A 628 15.87 -31.65 -25.84
N MET A 629 16.31 -30.61 -26.51
CA MET A 629 17.23 -29.60 -25.98
C MET A 629 16.57 -28.84 -24.85
N LEU A 630 15.36 -28.30 -25.05
CA LEU A 630 14.62 -27.53 -24.04
C LEU A 630 14.25 -28.38 -22.83
N GLN A 631 13.87 -29.64 -23.05
CA GLN A 631 13.56 -30.58 -21.96
C GLN A 631 14.78 -30.91 -21.10
N LYS A 632 15.98 -31.06 -21.72
CA LYS A 632 17.24 -31.24 -20.98
C LYS A 632 17.58 -30.04 -20.11
N GLU A 633 17.23 -28.83 -20.54
CA GLU A 633 17.39 -27.59 -19.78
C GLU A 633 16.24 -27.36 -18.74
N GLY A 634 15.31 -28.31 -18.59
CA GLY A 634 14.20 -28.24 -17.64
C GLY A 634 13.06 -27.30 -18.05
N VAL A 635 12.94 -26.98 -19.33
CA VAL A 635 11.91 -26.09 -19.87
C VAL A 635 10.69 -26.90 -20.33
N GLY A 636 9.52 -26.56 -19.80
CA GLY A 636 8.24 -27.13 -20.23
C GLY A 636 7.74 -26.53 -21.55
N ILE A 637 7.10 -27.34 -22.39
CA ILE A 637 6.58 -26.95 -23.71
C ILE A 637 5.04 -27.05 -23.71
N SER A 638 4.34 -26.02 -24.18
CA SER A 638 2.89 -25.95 -24.23
C SER A 638 2.36 -25.11 -25.40
N THR A 639 1.11 -25.26 -25.81
CA THR A 639 0.46 -24.46 -26.87
C THR A 639 -0.67 -23.61 -26.28
N ALA A 640 -0.55 -22.27 -26.22
CA ALA A 640 -1.54 -21.30 -25.72
C ALA A 640 -1.25 -19.84 -26.18
N ARG A 641 -2.01 -18.80 -25.77
CA ARG A 641 -2.18 -17.46 -26.37
C ARG A 641 -1.00 -16.46 -26.25
N ILE A 642 -0.92 -15.43 -27.14
CA ILE A 642 0.16 -14.48 -27.43
C ILE A 642 -0.16 -13.01 -27.04
N HIS A 643 0.84 -12.24 -26.55
CA HIS A 643 0.86 -10.77 -26.45
C HIS A 643 2.28 -10.19 -26.69
N ALA A 644 2.42 -9.02 -27.35
CA ALA A 644 3.72 -8.46 -27.82
C ALA A 644 4.10 -7.12 -27.17
N ARG A 645 5.41 -6.80 -26.95
CA ARG A 645 5.96 -5.48 -26.55
C ARG A 645 7.45 -5.30 -26.89
N GLY A 646 7.91 -4.01 -26.96
CA GLY A 646 9.29 -3.62 -27.31
C GLY A 646 10.09 -2.92 -26.19
N PRO A 647 11.40 -2.67 -26.37
CA PRO A 647 12.30 -2.10 -25.34
C PRO A 647 12.18 -0.58 -25.23
N VAL A 648 12.44 -0.03 -24.01
CA VAL A 648 12.48 1.41 -23.70
C VAL A 648 13.93 1.82 -23.41
N GLY A 649 14.50 2.68 -24.27
CA GLY A 649 15.81 3.31 -24.08
C GLY A 649 15.69 4.79 -23.66
N VAL A 650 16.81 5.55 -23.76
CA VAL A 650 16.85 6.98 -23.45
C VAL A 650 15.85 7.78 -24.30
N ASP A 651 15.65 7.41 -25.55
CA ASP A 651 14.69 8.06 -26.45
C ASP A 651 13.25 8.03 -25.90
N GLY A 652 12.88 6.97 -25.14
CA GLY A 652 11.58 6.87 -24.48
C GLY A 652 11.38 7.80 -23.28
N LEU A 653 12.45 8.43 -22.77
CA LEU A 653 12.41 9.42 -21.69
C LEU A 653 12.44 10.87 -22.21
N LEU A 654 12.35 11.04 -23.50
CA LEU A 654 12.26 12.33 -24.19
C LEU A 654 10.89 12.47 -24.85
N THR A 655 10.38 13.69 -24.87
CA THR A 655 9.26 14.08 -25.70
C THR A 655 9.74 15.00 -26.83
N THR A 656 8.86 15.37 -27.75
CA THR A 656 9.20 16.23 -28.89
C THR A 656 8.46 17.56 -28.78
N LYS A 657 9.13 18.62 -29.23
CA LYS A 657 8.58 19.97 -29.29
C LYS A 657 8.70 20.53 -30.71
N TRP A 658 7.69 21.21 -31.16
CA TRP A 658 7.73 21.96 -32.41
C TRP A 658 8.23 23.39 -32.12
N VAL A 659 9.26 23.81 -32.81
CA VAL A 659 9.80 25.16 -32.75
C VAL A 659 9.60 25.80 -34.11
N LEU A 660 8.83 26.89 -34.15
CA LEU A 660 8.61 27.70 -35.33
C LEU A 660 9.58 28.87 -35.32
N GLN A 661 10.48 28.91 -36.30
CA GLN A 661 11.43 30.00 -36.47
C GLN A 661 11.07 30.79 -37.73
N GLY A 662 10.87 32.08 -37.55
CA GLY A 662 10.51 33.00 -38.64
C GLY A 662 11.03 34.39 -38.35
N ASP A 663 11.10 35.22 -39.42
CA ASP A 663 11.54 36.59 -39.36
C ASP A 663 10.29 37.51 -39.56
N GLY A 664 9.59 37.77 -38.46
CA GLY A 664 8.43 38.70 -38.45
C GLY A 664 7.23 38.25 -39.23
N HIS A 665 7.03 36.97 -39.52
CA HIS A 665 5.87 36.45 -40.24
C HIS A 665 4.58 36.59 -39.44
N ALA A 666 3.56 37.14 -40.06
CA ALA A 666 2.21 37.25 -39.51
C ALA A 666 1.24 36.37 -40.28
N ALA A 667 0.16 35.92 -39.63
CA ALA A 667 -0.87 35.09 -40.28
C ALA A 667 -1.51 35.79 -41.49
N ALA A 668 -1.58 37.12 -41.48
CA ALA A 668 -2.11 37.93 -42.58
C ALA A 668 -1.27 37.81 -43.87
N ASP A 669 0.05 37.59 -43.76
CA ASP A 669 0.96 37.47 -44.89
C ASP A 669 0.64 36.26 -45.79
N PHE A 670 -0.07 35.26 -45.24
CA PHE A 670 -0.42 33.99 -45.86
C PHE A 670 -1.94 33.90 -46.21
N SER A 671 -2.71 35.00 -46.00
CA SER A 671 -4.12 35.05 -46.35
C SER A 671 -4.31 35.36 -47.84
N GLU A 672 -5.55 35.27 -48.34
CA GLU A 672 -5.90 35.63 -49.72
C GLU A 672 -5.56 37.09 -49.99
N GLY A 673 -4.56 37.33 -50.89
CA GLY A 673 -3.98 38.65 -51.18
C GLY A 673 -2.70 38.99 -50.40
N GLY A 674 -2.17 38.11 -49.57
CA GLY A 674 -0.87 38.24 -48.88
C GLY A 674 0.30 37.90 -49.80
N ASP A 675 1.51 38.41 -49.45
CA ASP A 675 2.71 38.31 -50.27
C ASP A 675 3.46 36.98 -50.13
N ARG A 676 3.00 36.04 -49.27
CA ARG A 676 3.68 34.79 -48.96
C ARG A 676 2.84 33.53 -49.18
N VAL A 677 3.51 32.41 -49.49
CA VAL A 677 2.88 31.11 -49.77
C VAL A 677 3.39 30.05 -48.81
N TRP A 678 2.50 29.16 -48.34
CA TRP A 678 2.84 27.97 -47.56
C TRP A 678 3.56 26.93 -48.47
N LEU A 679 4.80 26.52 -48.13
CA LEU A 679 5.58 25.59 -48.94
C LEU A 679 5.50 24.14 -48.44
N HIS A 680 5.48 23.93 -47.12
CA HIS A 680 5.43 22.62 -46.43
C HIS A 680 6.49 21.61 -46.95
N GLN A 681 7.70 22.08 -47.30
CA GLN A 681 8.76 21.25 -47.86
C GLN A 681 9.69 20.69 -46.78
N PRO A 682 10.04 19.38 -46.79
CA PRO A 682 11.01 18.81 -45.86
C PRO A 682 12.41 19.39 -46.12
N LEU A 683 13.15 19.72 -45.04
CA LEU A 683 14.51 20.19 -45.08
C LEU A 683 15.49 19.10 -44.62
N PRO A 684 16.74 19.06 -45.11
CA PRO A 684 17.77 18.17 -44.58
C PRO A 684 18.05 18.42 -43.10
N LEU A 685 18.37 17.35 -42.36
CA LEU A 685 18.65 17.45 -40.89
C LEU A 685 20.04 18.01 -40.60
N ASN A 686 21.00 17.90 -41.56
CA ASN A 686 22.44 18.14 -41.37
C ASN A 686 22.95 19.51 -41.83
N GLU A 687 22.11 20.48 -42.18
CA GLU A 687 22.61 21.84 -42.38
C GLU A 687 22.81 22.51 -41.04
N SER A 688 24.06 22.66 -40.60
CA SER A 688 24.50 23.56 -39.56
C SER A 688 23.99 24.97 -39.85
N ALA A 689 23.27 25.54 -38.91
CA ALA A 689 22.87 26.93 -38.87
C ALA A 689 24.09 27.84 -38.77
#